data_e44b36becabfe28bb79f9ae49deb62ee
#
_entry.id   e44b36becabfe28bb79f9ae49deb62ee
#
_cell.length_a   1.000
_cell.length_b   1.000
_cell.length_c   1.000
_cell.angle_alpha   90.00
_cell.angle_beta   90.00
_cell.angle_gamma   90.00
#
_symmetry.space_group_name_H-M   'P 1'
#
loop_
_entity.id
_entity.type
_entity.pdbx_description
1 polymer ?
#
loop_
_entity_poly.entity_id
_entity_poly.type
_entity_poly.pdbx_seq_one_letter_code
_entity_poly.pdbx_strand_id
1 'polypeptide(L)'
;MSRLESKASEDSSKTELGSSLNYTLSKSYDSVTEEANWREYWRQHDIYHFDPHDKSRKAFSIDTPPPYPSGDFHVGNALNWCYIDFVARYKRMRGFNVHFPQGWDCHGLPTEVRVEQTFKIRKNDVPPDQFVEMCRKLTGEYIAKMKQSMNLLGISSDWALEYKTMDPSYYKLTQLSFIELFKSGHLYRGEHPVNWCPRDETAIAEAEVVYQERKGTLYYMRFGDPTGGIEIASTRPELLAACVGIAVHPKDEKYKTIVGKTVTVPIFGQKALVISDDEVDPRYGTGAVMICTFGDKTDVRWQMKYHLPVIKALTENGRLSVDDPRFKGLKAEEARKKIVAELQAKGRVSKTETTQQNIGTCWRCQTPVEIISRPQWFMKTRDMTQKVVDWAGKLVWVPPFSKQRLIDWAESLDWDWVISRQRIFATPIPVWYCTKCGTVIIPEESKLPVDPRKDTSPEEKCPECGSSELRGEMDVLDTWMDSSITAAIHAGWPNKSDLFKQLFPADLQPNGLDIVRTWDYYLMVRSLALFGTAPYKTLLINGMVKGTDGRMMHKSYGNYVVADEAIKKAGADAFRQWAAAGGSTGYDIPFRWNELEYGKKFLTKLWNVTRFILANTAESIPQKNLSTLSLIDRWLLGSLHNLTKEVSEAFETFQFNTALEAIRNFTWHALADDYLEAVKHRLQPGRDQADLKATQYCLREALLTICKLLAPICPHMSEAVYHQFPSTATKSVHQESWPEPDKTLDEASIRNGKLLLDLIAHARREKSAKGLSLGSNIKRIVISTEAEHLHLLKENEETILRTLKADSMDLERFPPNSNQAKEPGTGFKVEIVA
;
A
#
# COMPACT_ATOMS: atom_id res chain seq x y z
N MET A 1 56.81 7.36 9.72
CA MET A 1 57.20 7.34 11.15
C MET A 1 56.00 6.87 11.90
N SER A 2 55.82 5.66 12.04
CA SER A 2 56.24 4.61 13.00
C SER A 2 55.33 4.64 14.22
N ARG A 3 54.66 3.50 14.41
CA ARG A 3 53.94 3.03 15.60
C ARG A 3 52.46 3.43 15.70
N LEU A 4 51.63 2.60 15.12
CA LEU A 4 50.41 2.01 15.68
C LEU A 4 49.91 0.95 14.72
N GLU A 5 50.75 -0.02 14.38
CA GLU A 5 50.37 -1.36 13.92
C GLU A 5 50.50 -2.33 15.10
N SER A 6 49.61 -3.25 15.13
CA SER A 6 49.48 -4.41 15.99
C SER A 6 48.44 -4.30 17.11
N LYS A 7 47.24 -4.76 16.78
CA LYS A 7 46.48 -5.81 17.47
C LYS A 7 45.08 -5.90 16.89
N ALA A 8 44.96 -6.45 15.70
CA ALA A 8 43.74 -7.12 15.23
C ALA A 8 44.10 -8.60 15.19
N SER A 9 43.91 -9.28 16.28
CA SER A 9 43.96 -10.74 16.32
C SER A 9 42.66 -11.28 15.71
N GLU A 10 42.85 -12.04 14.67
CA GLU A 10 41.91 -13.00 14.10
C GLU A 10 41.13 -13.73 15.20
N ASP A 11 39.82 -13.50 15.21
CA ASP A 11 38.87 -14.45 15.75
C ASP A 11 37.87 -14.80 14.63
N SER A 12 38.40 -15.57 13.67
CA SER A 12 37.61 -16.21 12.62
C SER A 12 37.06 -17.53 13.15
N SER A 13 36.08 -17.49 14.03
CA SER A 13 35.24 -18.65 14.26
C SER A 13 34.20 -18.72 13.15
N LYS A 14 34.58 -19.30 12.02
CA LYS A 14 33.64 -19.93 11.08
C LYS A 14 32.91 -21.02 11.83
N THR A 15 31.75 -20.71 12.37
CA THR A 15 30.77 -21.71 12.79
C THR A 15 30.15 -22.29 11.52
N GLU A 16 30.64 -23.46 11.11
CA GLU A 16 29.95 -24.35 10.17
C GLU A 16 28.62 -24.73 10.79
N LEU A 17 27.54 -24.10 10.35
CA LEU A 17 26.13 -24.49 10.62
C LEU A 17 25.78 -25.68 9.73
N GLY A 18 26.37 -26.84 10.02
CA GLY A 18 25.99 -28.12 9.45
C GLY A 18 25.22 -28.94 10.48
N SER A 19 24.01 -29.38 10.10
CA SER A 19 23.18 -30.41 10.72
C SER A 19 22.88 -30.30 12.23
N SER A 20 21.65 -29.94 12.56
CA SER A 20 21.01 -29.75 13.87
C SER A 20 21.49 -28.48 14.63
N LEU A 21 20.75 -27.39 14.40
CA LEU A 21 20.82 -26.21 15.26
C LEU A 21 20.46 -26.63 16.71
N ASN A 22 21.42 -26.76 17.59
CA ASN A 22 21.18 -26.79 19.04
C ASN A 22 20.84 -25.36 19.52
N TYR A 23 19.76 -24.81 18.96
CA TYR A 23 19.27 -23.48 19.34
C TYR A 23 18.44 -23.62 20.63
N THR A 24 18.88 -22.93 21.69
CA THR A 24 18.20 -22.94 22.99
C THR A 24 17.68 -21.55 23.27
N LEU A 25 16.40 -21.44 23.67
CA LEU A 25 15.78 -20.16 24.00
C LEU A 25 16.50 -19.48 25.16
N SER A 26 16.86 -18.21 24.97
CA SER A 26 17.43 -17.36 26.00
C SER A 26 16.45 -17.14 27.17
N LYS A 27 16.97 -16.70 28.33
CA LYS A 27 16.13 -16.43 29.53
C LYS A 27 15.07 -15.36 29.29
N SER A 28 15.37 -14.36 28.48
CA SER A 28 14.48 -13.26 28.08
C SER A 28 14.48 -13.09 26.59
N TYR A 29 13.33 -12.71 26.03
CA TYR A 29 13.24 -12.39 24.60
C TYR A 29 14.01 -11.10 24.27
N ASP A 30 14.99 -11.21 23.41
CA ASP A 30 15.71 -10.07 22.82
C ASP A 30 15.41 -10.00 21.32
N SER A 31 14.50 -9.10 20.93
CA SER A 31 14.08 -8.95 19.54
C SER A 31 15.21 -8.56 18.61
N VAL A 32 16.19 -7.78 19.08
CA VAL A 32 17.30 -7.31 18.23
C VAL A 32 18.17 -8.49 17.77
N THR A 33 18.56 -9.35 18.68
CA THR A 33 19.39 -10.51 18.39
C THR A 33 18.61 -11.59 17.65
N GLU A 34 17.42 -11.94 18.16
CA GLU A 34 16.61 -13.02 17.60
C GLU A 34 16.20 -12.74 16.15
N GLU A 35 15.66 -11.54 15.89
CA GLU A 35 15.23 -11.16 14.55
C GLU A 35 16.39 -11.08 13.55
N ALA A 36 17.58 -10.64 13.98
CA ALA A 36 18.78 -10.62 13.14
C ALA A 36 19.22 -12.04 12.74
N ASN A 37 19.26 -12.96 13.72
CA ASN A 37 19.66 -14.35 13.50
C ASN A 37 18.73 -15.05 12.49
N TRP A 38 17.42 -14.89 12.64
CA TRP A 38 16.47 -15.55 11.76
C TRP A 38 16.44 -14.97 10.36
N ARG A 39 16.61 -13.65 10.18
CA ARG A 39 16.79 -13.06 8.84
C ARG A 39 17.99 -13.64 8.11
N GLU A 40 19.12 -13.77 8.81
CA GLU A 40 20.34 -14.36 8.24
C GLU A 40 20.12 -15.85 7.93
N TYR A 41 19.46 -16.59 8.79
CA TYR A 41 19.10 -17.98 8.56
C TYR A 41 18.27 -18.15 7.28
N TRP A 42 17.20 -17.36 7.10
CA TRP A 42 16.37 -17.43 5.91
C TRP A 42 17.14 -17.12 4.63
N ARG A 43 18.04 -16.13 4.69
CA ARG A 43 18.90 -15.78 3.56
C ARG A 43 19.86 -16.90 3.19
N GLN A 44 20.50 -17.56 4.18
CA GLN A 44 21.45 -18.64 3.95
C GLN A 44 20.80 -19.92 3.39
N HIS A 45 19.53 -20.15 3.70
CA HIS A 45 18.81 -21.35 3.29
C HIS A 45 17.82 -21.12 2.15
N ASP A 46 17.79 -19.92 1.57
CA ASP A 46 16.95 -19.56 0.42
C ASP A 46 15.45 -19.91 0.62
N ILE A 47 14.93 -19.63 1.85
CA ILE A 47 13.60 -20.09 2.29
C ILE A 47 12.47 -19.58 1.40
N TYR A 48 12.64 -18.43 0.75
CA TYR A 48 11.58 -17.75 0.00
C TYR A 48 11.74 -17.80 -1.52
N HIS A 49 12.69 -18.58 -1.99
CA HIS A 49 12.97 -18.72 -3.42
C HIS A 49 11.76 -19.27 -4.19
N PHE A 50 11.45 -18.64 -5.32
CA PHE A 50 10.47 -19.09 -6.30
C PHE A 50 11.15 -20.00 -7.33
N ASP A 51 10.73 -21.24 -7.40
CA ASP A 51 11.24 -22.17 -8.42
C ASP A 51 10.35 -22.16 -9.67
N PRO A 52 10.79 -21.58 -10.80
CA PRO A 52 9.99 -21.53 -12.03
C PRO A 52 9.77 -22.91 -12.67
N HIS A 53 10.51 -23.95 -12.22
CA HIS A 53 10.40 -25.31 -12.73
C HIS A 53 9.56 -26.24 -11.87
N ASP A 54 9.13 -25.77 -10.69
CA ASP A 54 8.28 -26.55 -9.80
C ASP A 54 6.86 -26.69 -10.36
N LYS A 55 6.54 -27.91 -10.84
CA LYS A 55 5.21 -28.27 -11.33
C LYS A 55 4.35 -28.96 -10.28
N SER A 56 4.91 -29.24 -9.12
CA SER A 56 4.19 -29.93 -8.02
C SER A 56 3.29 -29.00 -7.24
N ARG A 57 3.67 -27.72 -7.14
CA ARG A 57 2.93 -26.67 -6.45
C ARG A 57 2.35 -25.69 -7.45
N LYS A 58 1.10 -25.27 -7.21
CA LYS A 58 0.49 -24.19 -7.99
C LYS A 58 1.22 -22.86 -7.72
N ALA A 59 1.56 -22.12 -8.77
CA ALA A 59 2.11 -20.79 -8.61
C ALA A 59 1.07 -19.81 -8.04
N PHE A 60 1.52 -18.86 -7.24
CA PHE A 60 0.75 -17.71 -6.76
C PHE A 60 1.59 -16.43 -7.00
N SER A 61 1.14 -15.56 -7.89
CA SER A 61 1.88 -14.38 -8.30
C SER A 61 1.38 -13.10 -7.61
N ILE A 62 2.33 -12.30 -7.13
CA ILE A 62 2.09 -11.00 -6.50
C ILE A 62 2.76 -9.92 -7.34
N ASP A 63 1.98 -8.95 -7.81
CA ASP A 63 2.52 -7.76 -8.48
C ASP A 63 2.61 -6.60 -7.48
N THR A 64 3.79 -6.38 -6.92
CA THR A 64 4.00 -5.34 -5.91
C THR A 64 4.16 -3.96 -6.55
N PRO A 65 3.61 -2.88 -5.94
CA PRO A 65 3.85 -1.53 -6.43
C PRO A 65 5.34 -1.19 -6.30
N PRO A 66 6.08 -0.96 -7.39
CA PRO A 66 7.47 -0.61 -7.30
C PRO A 66 7.59 0.81 -6.69
N PRO A 67 8.18 0.97 -5.48
CA PRO A 67 8.27 2.28 -4.85
C PRO A 67 9.24 3.19 -5.59
N TYR A 68 8.97 4.50 -5.56
CA TYR A 68 9.93 5.52 -5.97
C TYR A 68 11.09 5.61 -4.98
N PRO A 69 12.33 5.29 -5.37
CA PRO A 69 13.48 5.39 -4.47
C PRO A 69 13.96 6.85 -4.37
N SER A 70 13.13 7.71 -3.79
CA SER A 70 13.35 9.15 -3.67
C SER A 70 13.11 9.71 -2.26
N GLY A 71 12.90 8.84 -1.27
CA GLY A 71 12.61 9.21 0.12
C GLY A 71 12.86 8.09 1.11
N ASP A 72 12.47 8.32 2.38
CA ASP A 72 12.58 7.32 3.43
C ASP A 72 11.46 6.28 3.32
N PHE A 73 11.72 5.07 3.77
CA PHE A 73 10.73 4.02 3.93
C PHE A 73 9.92 4.30 5.21
N HIS A 74 8.76 4.97 5.05
CA HIS A 74 7.94 5.39 6.20
C HIS A 74 6.95 4.30 6.61
N VAL A 75 6.32 4.48 7.78
CA VAL A 75 5.40 3.48 8.35
C VAL A 75 4.21 3.14 7.43
N GLY A 76 3.80 4.04 6.54
CA GLY A 76 2.77 3.75 5.53
C GLY A 76 3.24 2.77 4.47
N ASN A 77 4.48 2.90 3.96
CA ASN A 77 5.07 1.90 3.09
C ASN A 77 5.20 0.56 3.84
N ALA A 78 5.72 0.58 5.06
CA ALA A 78 5.92 -0.62 5.86
C ALA A 78 4.59 -1.36 6.14
N LEU A 79 3.47 -0.64 6.35
CA LEU A 79 2.14 -1.24 6.47
C LEU A 79 1.78 -2.05 5.23
N ASN A 80 1.91 -1.44 4.04
CA ASN A 80 1.60 -2.12 2.77
C ASN A 80 2.44 -3.39 2.60
N TRP A 81 3.76 -3.29 2.80
CA TRP A 81 4.65 -4.45 2.69
C TRP A 81 4.37 -5.54 3.74
N CYS A 82 3.95 -5.18 4.95
CA CYS A 82 3.47 -6.16 5.93
C CYS A 82 2.25 -6.93 5.41
N TYR A 83 1.26 -6.25 4.85
CA TYR A 83 0.07 -6.91 4.31
C TYR A 83 0.40 -7.85 3.15
N ILE A 84 1.28 -7.42 2.24
CA ILE A 84 1.77 -8.26 1.14
C ILE A 84 2.44 -9.53 1.71
N ASP A 85 3.33 -9.34 2.68
CA ASP A 85 4.11 -10.42 3.28
C ASP A 85 3.26 -11.39 4.10
N PHE A 86 2.20 -10.90 4.77
CA PHE A 86 1.24 -11.77 5.45
C PHE A 86 0.58 -12.75 4.47
N VAL A 87 0.14 -12.25 3.31
CA VAL A 87 -0.44 -13.09 2.27
C VAL A 87 0.59 -14.04 1.67
N ALA A 88 1.78 -13.55 1.36
CA ALA A 88 2.84 -14.36 0.76
C ALA A 88 3.22 -15.54 1.65
N ARG A 89 3.44 -15.31 2.96
CA ARG A 89 3.75 -16.36 3.93
C ARG A 89 2.60 -17.35 4.10
N TYR A 90 1.39 -16.84 4.26
CA TYR A 90 0.19 -17.68 4.35
C TYR A 90 0.04 -18.58 3.12
N LYS A 91 0.15 -18.04 1.91
CA LYS A 91 0.02 -18.81 0.66
C LYS A 91 1.15 -19.85 0.51
N ARG A 92 2.40 -19.56 0.94
CA ARG A 92 3.46 -20.60 0.99
C ARG A 92 3.07 -21.76 1.90
N MET A 93 2.59 -21.46 3.11
CA MET A 93 2.14 -22.48 4.05
C MET A 93 0.88 -23.23 3.57
N ARG A 94 0.08 -22.63 2.68
CA ARG A 94 -1.03 -23.29 1.95
C ARG A 94 -0.55 -24.14 0.76
N GLY A 95 0.75 -24.29 0.59
CA GLY A 95 1.35 -25.14 -0.43
C GLY A 95 1.52 -24.52 -1.81
N PHE A 96 1.43 -23.17 -1.94
CA PHE A 96 1.72 -22.50 -3.19
C PHE A 96 3.22 -22.23 -3.38
N ASN A 97 3.67 -22.25 -4.63
CA ASN A 97 4.96 -21.69 -5.05
C ASN A 97 4.76 -20.18 -5.29
N VAL A 98 5.21 -19.35 -4.34
CA VAL A 98 4.86 -17.92 -4.34
C VAL A 98 5.91 -17.12 -5.10
N HIS A 99 5.48 -16.48 -6.19
CA HIS A 99 6.27 -15.52 -6.96
C HIS A 99 6.07 -14.12 -6.38
N PHE A 100 7.10 -13.64 -5.67
CA PHE A 100 7.08 -12.36 -4.95
C PHE A 100 8.33 -11.52 -5.28
N PRO A 101 8.39 -10.89 -6.49
CA PRO A 101 9.48 -10.01 -6.87
C PRO A 101 9.42 -8.67 -6.15
N GLN A 102 10.57 -7.97 -6.05
CA GLN A 102 10.66 -6.59 -5.59
C GLN A 102 11.14 -5.70 -6.72
N GLY A 103 10.30 -4.73 -7.09
CA GLY A 103 10.61 -3.72 -8.11
C GLY A 103 10.98 -2.35 -7.53
N TRP A 104 11.62 -1.52 -8.36
CA TRP A 104 11.94 -0.12 -8.06
C TRP A 104 11.58 0.75 -9.25
N ASP A 105 10.68 1.73 -9.06
CA ASP A 105 10.34 2.72 -10.09
C ASP A 105 11.32 3.90 -9.99
N CYS A 106 12.35 3.86 -10.82
CA CYS A 106 13.53 4.72 -10.69
C CYS A 106 13.43 6.03 -11.43
N HIS A 107 12.63 6.09 -12.50
CA HIS A 107 12.63 7.16 -13.48
C HIS A 107 11.73 8.34 -13.12
N GLY A 108 11.84 9.38 -13.92
CA GLY A 108 10.90 10.48 -14.03
C GLY A 108 11.03 11.58 -13.00
N LEU A 109 10.00 12.40 -12.95
CA LEU A 109 9.92 13.61 -12.15
C LEU A 109 10.23 13.43 -10.65
N PRO A 110 9.80 12.33 -9.99
CA PRO A 110 10.11 12.12 -8.58
C PRO A 110 11.61 12.11 -8.27
N THR A 111 12.37 11.41 -9.09
CA THR A 111 13.83 11.27 -8.93
C THR A 111 14.55 12.56 -9.30
N GLU A 112 14.22 13.17 -10.44
CA GLU A 112 14.86 14.39 -10.91
C GLU A 112 14.66 15.56 -9.95
N VAL A 113 13.42 15.78 -9.45
CA VAL A 113 13.14 16.82 -8.44
C VAL A 113 13.91 16.55 -7.14
N ARG A 114 14.08 15.28 -6.77
CA ARG A 114 14.87 14.94 -5.58
C ARG A 114 16.35 15.28 -5.77
N VAL A 115 16.92 15.02 -6.95
CA VAL A 115 18.29 15.41 -7.31
C VAL A 115 18.43 16.92 -7.27
N GLU A 116 17.53 17.67 -7.92
CA GLU A 116 17.53 19.14 -7.90
C GLU A 116 17.52 19.69 -6.47
N GLN A 117 16.68 19.13 -5.59
CA GLN A 117 16.59 19.54 -4.18
C GLN A 117 17.85 19.20 -3.38
N THR A 118 18.38 17.98 -3.57
CA THR A 118 19.54 17.48 -2.81
C THR A 118 20.80 18.26 -3.13
N PHE A 119 21.02 18.53 -4.42
CA PHE A 119 22.23 19.21 -4.90
C PHE A 119 22.05 20.71 -5.11
N LYS A 120 20.81 21.23 -4.90
CA LYS A 120 20.43 22.65 -5.08
C LYS A 120 20.73 23.18 -6.50
N ILE A 121 20.46 22.38 -7.51
CA ILE A 121 20.61 22.66 -8.94
C ILE A 121 19.27 22.53 -9.66
N ARG A 122 19.25 22.99 -10.92
CA ARG A 122 18.19 22.72 -11.88
C ARG A 122 18.72 21.74 -12.94
N LYS A 123 17.82 20.98 -13.59
CA LYS A 123 18.18 20.01 -14.63
C LYS A 123 19.06 20.58 -15.74
N ASN A 124 18.96 21.91 -16.02
CA ASN A 124 19.68 22.58 -17.09
C ASN A 124 21.01 23.24 -16.62
N ASP A 125 21.35 23.17 -15.32
CA ASP A 125 22.58 23.77 -14.79
C ASP A 125 23.81 22.89 -15.03
N VAL A 126 23.61 21.64 -15.41
CA VAL A 126 24.68 20.66 -15.69
C VAL A 126 24.39 19.92 -17.01
N PRO A 127 25.41 19.34 -17.66
CA PRO A 127 25.19 18.53 -18.85
C PRO A 127 24.24 17.37 -18.60
N PRO A 128 23.37 17.01 -19.58
CA PRO A 128 22.36 15.95 -19.40
C PRO A 128 22.93 14.61 -18.91
N ASP A 129 24.05 14.17 -19.43
CA ASP A 129 24.68 12.90 -19.01
C ASP A 129 25.14 12.94 -17.54
N GLN A 130 25.66 14.07 -17.10
CA GLN A 130 26.03 14.28 -15.69
C GLN A 130 24.80 14.26 -14.79
N PHE A 131 23.70 14.88 -15.22
CA PHE A 131 22.44 14.86 -14.50
C PHE A 131 21.87 13.45 -14.37
N VAL A 132 21.92 12.66 -15.45
CA VAL A 132 21.51 11.24 -15.44
C VAL A 132 22.34 10.43 -14.46
N GLU A 133 23.65 10.63 -14.41
CA GLU A 133 24.53 9.92 -13.47
C GLU A 133 24.23 10.29 -12.02
N MET A 134 23.95 11.57 -11.73
CA MET A 134 23.50 12.01 -10.41
C MET A 134 22.18 11.36 -10.02
N CYS A 135 21.23 11.22 -10.95
CA CYS A 135 19.97 10.50 -10.72
C CYS A 135 20.22 9.03 -10.40
N ARG A 136 21.02 8.32 -11.19
CA ARG A 136 21.36 6.90 -10.98
C ARG A 136 22.00 6.66 -9.62
N LYS A 137 22.98 7.48 -9.26
CA LYS A 137 23.69 7.37 -7.98
C LYS A 137 22.74 7.58 -6.80
N LEU A 138 22.00 8.67 -6.77
CA LEU A 138 21.07 8.97 -5.69
C LEU A 138 19.98 7.91 -5.56
N THR A 139 19.45 7.44 -6.67
CA THR A 139 18.46 6.34 -6.72
C THR A 139 19.04 5.06 -6.10
N GLY A 140 20.29 4.68 -6.46
CA GLY A 140 20.96 3.54 -5.88
C GLY A 140 21.12 3.62 -4.35
N GLU A 141 21.43 4.79 -3.82
CA GLU A 141 21.53 5.04 -2.38
C GLU A 141 20.17 4.87 -1.66
N TYR A 142 19.08 5.37 -2.27
CA TYR A 142 17.73 5.19 -1.70
C TYR A 142 17.24 3.75 -1.79
N ILE A 143 17.51 3.03 -2.90
CA ILE A 143 17.22 1.60 -3.03
C ILE A 143 17.89 0.82 -1.89
N ALA A 144 19.19 1.05 -1.66
CA ALA A 144 19.92 0.36 -0.59
C ALA A 144 19.28 0.60 0.79
N LYS A 145 18.89 1.84 1.10
CA LYS A 145 18.22 2.19 2.36
C LYS A 145 16.86 1.52 2.50
N MET A 146 16.01 1.59 1.46
CA MET A 146 14.67 0.97 1.49
C MET A 146 14.77 -0.55 1.60
N LYS A 147 15.69 -1.17 0.87
CA LYS A 147 15.99 -2.61 0.95
C LYS A 147 16.40 -3.00 2.36
N GLN A 148 17.23 -2.19 3.02
CA GLN A 148 17.59 -2.41 4.41
C GLN A 148 16.37 -2.37 5.33
N SER A 149 15.47 -1.40 5.18
CA SER A 149 14.24 -1.29 5.97
C SER A 149 13.31 -2.50 5.76
N MET A 150 13.15 -2.94 4.51
CA MET A 150 12.36 -4.15 4.18
C MET A 150 12.98 -5.40 4.79
N ASN A 151 14.30 -5.53 4.73
CA ASN A 151 15.02 -6.63 5.38
C ASN A 151 14.84 -6.60 6.90
N LEU A 152 14.91 -5.41 7.55
CA LEU A 152 14.64 -5.29 8.98
C LEU A 152 13.25 -5.76 9.37
N LEU A 153 12.24 -5.52 8.53
CA LEU A 153 10.88 -6.03 8.70
C LEU A 153 10.75 -7.55 8.50
N GLY A 154 11.77 -8.19 7.92
CA GLY A 154 11.71 -9.60 7.54
C GLY A 154 10.78 -9.88 6.36
N ILE A 155 10.69 -8.97 5.39
CA ILE A 155 9.87 -9.17 4.18
C ILE A 155 10.41 -10.34 3.38
N SER A 156 9.51 -11.26 2.99
CA SER A 156 9.83 -12.52 2.33
C SER A 156 9.83 -12.45 0.80
N SER A 157 10.22 -11.30 0.23
CA SER A 157 10.44 -11.17 -1.21
C SER A 157 11.57 -12.09 -1.68
N ASP A 158 11.45 -12.63 -2.87
CA ASP A 158 12.57 -13.29 -3.55
C ASP A 158 13.47 -12.22 -4.18
N TRP A 159 14.56 -11.91 -3.51
CA TRP A 159 15.51 -10.89 -3.95
C TRP A 159 16.27 -11.26 -5.22
N ALA A 160 16.24 -12.52 -5.66
CA ALA A 160 16.77 -12.92 -6.97
C ALA A 160 15.91 -12.41 -8.13
N LEU A 161 14.64 -12.08 -7.85
CA LEU A 161 13.70 -11.50 -8.80
C LEU A 161 13.64 -9.96 -8.72
N GLU A 162 14.63 -9.30 -8.08
CA GLU A 162 14.70 -7.84 -7.99
C GLU A 162 14.87 -7.20 -9.37
N TYR A 163 14.11 -6.14 -9.66
CA TYR A 163 14.23 -5.36 -10.90
C TYR A 163 14.20 -3.85 -10.67
N LYS A 164 14.78 -3.10 -11.61
CA LYS A 164 14.80 -1.63 -11.59
C LYS A 164 14.34 -1.10 -12.94
N THR A 165 13.41 -0.17 -12.97
CA THR A 165 12.90 0.38 -14.22
C THR A 165 13.97 1.11 -15.04
N MET A 166 15.04 1.59 -14.40
CA MET A 166 16.17 2.26 -15.05
C MET A 166 17.19 1.32 -15.72
N ASP A 167 17.05 0.00 -15.50
CA ASP A 167 17.98 -0.95 -16.12
C ASP A 167 17.67 -1.13 -17.63
N PRO A 168 18.68 -1.17 -18.50
CA PRO A 168 18.46 -1.31 -19.94
C PRO A 168 17.63 -2.54 -20.34
N SER A 169 17.79 -3.64 -19.59
CA SER A 169 16.99 -4.85 -19.79
C SER A 169 15.50 -4.64 -19.49
N TYR A 170 15.16 -3.75 -18.55
CA TYR A 170 13.79 -3.45 -18.20
C TYR A 170 13.17 -2.44 -19.16
N TYR A 171 13.78 -1.25 -19.33
CA TYR A 171 13.16 -0.23 -20.18
C TYR A 171 13.14 -0.60 -21.68
N LYS A 172 13.96 -1.57 -22.12
CA LYS A 172 13.77 -2.25 -23.40
C LYS A 172 12.35 -2.80 -23.55
N LEU A 173 11.80 -3.41 -22.49
CA LEU A 173 10.45 -3.97 -22.51
C LEU A 173 9.39 -2.86 -22.48
N THR A 174 9.63 -1.76 -21.76
CA THR A 174 8.78 -0.57 -21.86
C THR A 174 8.72 -0.05 -23.29
N GLN A 175 9.87 0.08 -23.97
CA GLN A 175 9.92 0.50 -25.36
C GLN A 175 9.25 -0.50 -26.32
N LEU A 176 9.41 -1.79 -26.09
CA LEU A 176 8.71 -2.83 -26.87
C LEU A 176 7.19 -2.67 -26.72
N SER A 177 6.70 -2.48 -25.49
CA SER A 177 5.27 -2.27 -25.26
C SER A 177 4.75 -1.00 -25.95
N PHE A 178 5.55 0.07 -26.00
CA PHE A 178 5.22 1.28 -26.75
C PHE A 178 5.05 0.96 -28.24
N ILE A 179 5.99 0.21 -28.83
CA ILE A 179 5.94 -0.17 -30.26
C ILE A 179 4.70 -1.02 -30.56
N GLU A 180 4.38 -2.01 -29.69
CA GLU A 180 3.18 -2.84 -29.86
C GLU A 180 1.88 -2.02 -29.76
N LEU A 181 1.79 -1.12 -28.78
CA LEU A 181 0.65 -0.22 -28.62
C LEU A 181 0.50 0.77 -29.78
N PHE A 182 1.63 1.24 -30.34
CA PHE A 182 1.60 2.12 -31.51
C PHE A 182 1.14 1.36 -32.76
N LYS A 183 1.70 0.17 -33.03
CA LYS A 183 1.30 -0.68 -34.14
C LYS A 183 -0.18 -1.07 -34.11
N SER A 184 -0.73 -1.28 -32.91
CA SER A 184 -2.15 -1.59 -32.70
C SER A 184 -3.08 -0.37 -32.67
N GLY A 185 -2.54 0.84 -32.86
CA GLY A 185 -3.30 2.08 -32.94
C GLY A 185 -3.82 2.62 -31.62
N HIS A 186 -3.28 2.13 -30.50
CA HIS A 186 -3.60 2.64 -29.16
C HIS A 186 -2.79 3.88 -28.77
N LEU A 187 -1.66 4.15 -29.45
CA LEU A 187 -0.88 5.37 -29.27
C LEU A 187 -0.99 6.26 -30.49
N TYR A 188 -0.96 7.56 -30.25
CA TYR A 188 -0.91 8.57 -31.31
C TYR A 188 -0.15 9.81 -30.86
N ARG A 189 0.36 10.57 -31.81
CA ARG A 189 0.95 11.88 -31.59
C ARG A 189 -0.04 12.94 -32.04
N GLY A 190 -0.33 13.91 -31.18
CA GLY A 190 -1.29 14.98 -31.47
C GLY A 190 -0.94 16.28 -30.75
N GLU A 191 -1.49 17.37 -31.23
CA GLU A 191 -1.42 18.67 -30.55
C GLU A 191 -2.74 18.92 -29.83
N HIS A 192 -2.73 18.70 -28.53
CA HIS A 192 -3.88 18.92 -27.66
C HIS A 192 -3.47 19.72 -26.42
N PRO A 193 -4.42 20.42 -25.80
CA PRO A 193 -4.20 21.02 -24.47
C PRO A 193 -3.87 19.96 -23.43
N VAL A 194 -2.80 20.18 -22.63
CA VAL A 194 -2.35 19.28 -21.57
C VAL A 194 -2.05 20.07 -20.30
N ASN A 195 -2.21 19.41 -19.14
CA ASN A 195 -1.73 19.96 -17.90
C ASN A 195 -0.20 20.10 -17.97
N TRP A 196 0.30 21.26 -17.57
CA TRP A 196 1.70 21.63 -17.67
C TRP A 196 2.22 22.21 -16.36
N CYS A 197 3.35 21.71 -15.88
CA CYS A 197 4.05 22.31 -14.76
C CYS A 197 5.05 23.35 -15.25
N PRO A 198 4.80 24.69 -15.03
CA PRO A 198 5.70 25.73 -15.55
C PRO A 198 7.03 25.81 -14.80
N ARG A 199 7.13 25.25 -13.59
CA ARG A 199 8.38 25.13 -12.83
C ARG A 199 9.27 24.01 -13.33
N ASP A 200 8.67 22.85 -13.58
CA ASP A 200 9.41 21.66 -13.99
C ASP A 200 9.49 21.55 -15.51
N GLU A 201 8.80 22.44 -16.22
CA GLU A 201 8.77 22.57 -17.69
C GLU A 201 8.47 21.24 -18.36
N THR A 202 7.35 20.61 -17.98
CA THR A 202 6.92 19.31 -18.51
C THR A 202 5.41 19.14 -18.42
N ALA A 203 4.85 18.34 -19.34
CA ALA A 203 3.49 17.85 -19.23
C ALA A 203 3.37 16.93 -18.00
N ILE A 204 2.20 16.94 -17.38
CA ILE A 204 1.82 16.02 -16.30
C ILE A 204 0.47 15.41 -16.62
N ALA A 205 0.27 14.15 -16.20
CA ALA A 205 -1.01 13.46 -16.37
C ALA A 205 -2.09 14.04 -15.44
N GLU A 206 -3.36 13.83 -15.79
CA GLU A 206 -4.49 14.31 -14.97
C GLU A 206 -4.42 13.78 -13.53
N ALA A 207 -4.03 12.52 -13.35
CA ALA A 207 -3.87 11.90 -12.04
C ALA A 207 -2.76 12.50 -11.18
N GLU A 208 -1.87 13.30 -11.77
CA GLU A 208 -0.75 13.99 -11.11
C GLU A 208 -1.09 15.43 -10.72
N VAL A 209 -2.32 15.89 -10.99
CA VAL A 209 -2.82 17.19 -10.56
C VAL A 209 -3.49 17.06 -9.19
N VAL A 210 -2.99 17.81 -8.22
CA VAL A 210 -3.54 17.86 -6.85
C VAL A 210 -4.24 19.20 -6.65
N TYR A 211 -5.52 19.14 -6.32
CA TYR A 211 -6.31 20.34 -6.08
C TYR A 211 -6.14 20.85 -4.64
N GLN A 212 -5.90 22.15 -4.51
CA GLN A 212 -5.70 22.83 -3.23
C GLN A 212 -6.61 24.03 -3.12
N GLU A 213 -7.31 24.15 -1.99
CA GLU A 213 -8.07 25.34 -1.68
C GLU A 213 -7.11 26.49 -1.32
N ARG A 214 -7.25 27.61 -2.04
CA ARG A 214 -6.48 28.83 -1.79
C ARG A 214 -7.38 30.07 -1.83
N LYS A 215 -7.07 31.05 -1.02
CA LYS A 215 -7.70 32.37 -1.12
C LYS A 215 -7.20 33.09 -2.37
N GLY A 216 -8.13 33.61 -3.17
CA GLY A 216 -7.85 34.40 -4.36
C GLY A 216 -8.65 35.70 -4.37
N THR A 217 -8.43 36.51 -5.40
CA THR A 217 -9.19 37.73 -5.64
C THR A 217 -9.95 37.62 -6.95
N LEU A 218 -11.25 37.87 -6.90
CA LEU A 218 -12.12 37.96 -8.06
C LEU A 218 -12.19 39.44 -8.48
N TYR A 219 -11.84 39.69 -9.74
CA TYR A 219 -11.82 41.02 -10.33
C TYR A 219 -12.98 41.20 -11.29
N TYR A 220 -13.77 42.25 -11.09
CA TYR A 220 -14.88 42.63 -11.95
C TYR A 220 -14.39 43.66 -12.97
N MET A 221 -14.32 43.27 -14.24
CA MET A 221 -13.67 43.99 -15.32
C MET A 221 -14.63 44.31 -16.46
N ARG A 222 -14.64 45.55 -16.96
CA ARG A 222 -15.50 45.99 -18.08
C ARG A 222 -14.82 45.80 -19.42
N PHE A 223 -15.48 45.02 -20.30
CA PHE A 223 -15.08 44.81 -21.70
C PHE A 223 -15.89 45.66 -22.65
N GLY A 224 -15.35 46.00 -23.81
CA GLY A 224 -16.02 46.81 -24.81
C GLY A 224 -16.04 48.31 -24.46
N ASP A 225 -17.17 49.02 -24.75
CA ASP A 225 -17.33 50.43 -24.45
C ASP A 225 -17.40 50.67 -22.94
N PRO A 226 -16.72 51.70 -22.40
CA PRO A 226 -16.78 52.06 -20.97
C PRO A 226 -18.19 52.29 -20.42
N THR A 227 -19.11 52.73 -21.28
CA THR A 227 -20.46 53.12 -20.89
C THR A 227 -21.53 52.06 -21.20
N GLY A 228 -21.25 51.08 -22.09
CA GLY A 228 -22.23 50.09 -22.55
C GLY A 228 -21.67 48.68 -22.74
N GLY A 229 -20.49 48.40 -22.21
CA GLY A 229 -19.82 47.11 -22.32
C GLY A 229 -20.38 46.00 -21.40
N ILE A 230 -19.82 44.82 -21.52
CA ILE A 230 -20.13 43.67 -20.63
C ILE A 230 -19.15 43.65 -19.43
N GLU A 231 -19.65 43.37 -18.26
CA GLU A 231 -18.81 43.20 -17.06
C GLU A 231 -18.53 41.72 -16.85
N ILE A 232 -17.25 41.36 -16.70
CA ILE A 232 -16.72 40.00 -16.53
C ILE A 232 -16.07 39.88 -15.16
N ALA A 233 -16.36 38.82 -14.44
CA ALA A 233 -15.68 38.46 -13.20
C ALA A 233 -14.66 37.34 -13.46
N SER A 234 -13.36 37.58 -13.12
CA SER A 234 -12.32 36.55 -13.26
C SER A 234 -11.26 36.67 -12.16
N THR A 235 -10.70 35.54 -11.81
CA THR A 235 -9.56 35.47 -10.90
C THR A 235 -8.20 35.47 -11.61
N ARG A 236 -8.23 35.43 -12.97
CA ARG A 236 -7.03 35.34 -13.82
C ARG A 236 -6.94 36.48 -14.86
N PRO A 237 -6.82 37.76 -14.43
CA PRO A 237 -6.70 38.92 -15.35
C PRO A 237 -5.50 38.83 -16.30
N GLU A 238 -4.43 38.08 -15.93
CA GLU A 238 -3.27 37.87 -16.79
C GLU A 238 -3.63 37.11 -18.10
N LEU A 239 -4.72 36.33 -18.11
CA LEU A 239 -5.19 35.63 -19.28
C LEU A 239 -6.08 36.48 -20.22
N LEU A 240 -6.31 37.74 -19.91
CA LEU A 240 -6.98 38.65 -20.85
C LEU A 240 -6.34 38.63 -22.24
N ALA A 241 -5.02 38.48 -22.33
CA ALA A 241 -4.32 38.35 -23.60
C ALA A 241 -4.73 37.13 -24.44
N ALA A 242 -5.23 36.09 -23.78
CA ALA A 242 -5.72 34.83 -24.41
C ALA A 242 -7.24 34.81 -24.53
N CYS A 243 -7.95 35.88 -24.15
CA CYS A 243 -9.42 35.87 -24.19
C CYS A 243 -9.94 35.89 -25.64
N VAL A 244 -10.66 34.84 -26.03
CA VAL A 244 -11.20 34.60 -27.37
C VAL A 244 -12.73 34.58 -27.40
N GLY A 245 -13.34 34.41 -26.23
CA GLY A 245 -14.80 34.34 -26.10
C GLY A 245 -15.31 34.78 -24.73
N ILE A 246 -16.61 34.96 -24.64
CA ILE A 246 -17.35 35.22 -23.41
C ILE A 246 -18.54 34.27 -23.39
N ALA A 247 -18.65 33.40 -22.39
CA ALA A 247 -19.80 32.52 -22.23
C ALA A 247 -20.83 33.14 -21.28
N VAL A 248 -22.11 33.00 -21.61
CA VAL A 248 -23.25 33.43 -20.81
C VAL A 248 -24.31 32.31 -20.77
N HIS A 249 -25.09 32.26 -19.71
CA HIS A 249 -26.15 31.24 -19.61
C HIS A 249 -27.34 31.61 -20.54
N PRO A 250 -27.92 30.67 -21.33
CA PRO A 250 -29.02 30.95 -22.28
C PRO A 250 -30.26 31.52 -21.64
N LYS A 251 -30.48 31.27 -20.36
CA LYS A 251 -31.65 31.82 -19.60
C LYS A 251 -31.36 33.17 -18.93
N ASP A 252 -30.13 33.70 -19.06
CA ASP A 252 -29.81 35.01 -18.48
C ASP A 252 -30.25 36.14 -19.43
N GLU A 253 -31.37 36.77 -19.12
CA GLU A 253 -31.97 37.84 -19.91
C GLU A 253 -31.06 39.04 -20.13
N LYS A 254 -30.11 39.28 -19.19
CA LYS A 254 -29.14 40.42 -19.26
C LYS A 254 -28.32 40.41 -20.54
N TYR A 255 -28.01 39.21 -21.04
CA TYR A 255 -27.03 39.05 -22.12
C TYR A 255 -27.64 38.61 -23.46
N LYS A 256 -28.96 38.36 -23.54
CA LYS A 256 -29.64 37.90 -24.75
C LYS A 256 -29.35 38.74 -26.00
N THR A 257 -29.24 40.07 -25.83
CA THR A 257 -29.05 41.01 -26.95
C THR A 257 -27.59 41.03 -27.49
N ILE A 258 -26.63 40.45 -26.73
CA ILE A 258 -25.24 40.49 -27.13
C ILE A 258 -24.69 39.11 -27.55
N VAL A 259 -25.47 38.02 -27.36
CA VAL A 259 -25.09 36.70 -27.86
C VAL A 259 -24.89 36.73 -29.36
N GLY A 260 -23.83 36.15 -29.88
CA GLY A 260 -23.42 36.14 -31.27
C GLY A 260 -22.64 37.41 -31.72
N LYS A 261 -22.54 38.42 -30.87
CA LYS A 261 -21.72 39.63 -31.13
C LYS A 261 -20.32 39.47 -30.59
N THR A 262 -19.39 40.32 -31.05
CA THR A 262 -18.03 40.40 -30.51
C THR A 262 -17.86 41.58 -29.59
N VAL A 263 -17.09 41.42 -28.55
CA VAL A 263 -16.73 42.46 -27.58
C VAL A 263 -15.18 42.68 -27.56
N THR A 264 -14.74 43.95 -27.48
CA THR A 264 -13.30 44.22 -27.44
C THR A 264 -12.73 43.94 -26.04
N VAL A 265 -11.70 43.11 -25.96
CA VAL A 265 -11.00 42.79 -24.71
C VAL A 265 -10.17 44.01 -24.31
N PRO A 266 -10.25 44.50 -23.04
CA PRO A 266 -9.49 45.67 -22.62
C PRO A 266 -8.00 45.38 -22.61
N ILE A 267 -7.18 46.39 -22.77
CA ILE A 267 -5.69 46.42 -22.86
C ILE A 267 -5.19 45.82 -24.19
N PHE A 268 -5.60 44.59 -24.53
CA PHE A 268 -5.02 43.85 -25.66
C PHE A 268 -5.80 44.03 -26.99
N GLY A 269 -7.05 44.45 -26.94
CA GLY A 269 -7.83 44.91 -28.10
C GLY A 269 -8.41 43.86 -29.02
N GLN A 270 -8.14 42.57 -28.79
CA GLN A 270 -8.72 41.50 -29.57
C GLN A 270 -10.25 41.42 -29.39
N LYS A 271 -10.93 40.76 -30.34
CA LYS A 271 -12.38 40.55 -30.29
C LYS A 271 -12.74 39.18 -29.70
N ALA A 272 -13.53 39.20 -28.61
CA ALA A 272 -14.08 38.01 -28.00
C ALA A 272 -15.53 37.79 -28.41
N LEU A 273 -15.88 36.61 -28.93
CA LEU A 273 -17.23 36.23 -29.32
C LEU A 273 -18.08 35.91 -28.10
N VAL A 274 -19.26 36.49 -28.00
CA VAL A 274 -20.20 36.10 -26.93
C VAL A 274 -21.01 34.88 -27.34
N ILE A 275 -20.86 33.80 -26.62
CA ILE A 275 -21.56 32.52 -26.83
C ILE A 275 -22.53 32.26 -25.70
N SER A 276 -23.49 31.33 -25.95
CA SER A 276 -24.47 30.87 -24.97
C SER A 276 -24.23 29.41 -24.66
N ASP A 277 -24.07 29.08 -23.35
CA ASP A 277 -23.83 27.70 -22.91
C ASP A 277 -24.45 27.41 -21.54
N ASP A 278 -25.10 26.25 -21.42
CA ASP A 278 -25.79 25.80 -20.20
C ASP A 278 -24.84 25.49 -19.03
N GLU A 279 -23.56 25.30 -19.27
CA GLU A 279 -22.53 25.07 -18.23
C GLU A 279 -22.19 26.33 -17.43
N VAL A 280 -22.61 27.50 -17.87
CA VAL A 280 -22.36 28.78 -17.15
C VAL A 280 -23.32 28.87 -15.94
N ASP A 281 -22.74 29.05 -14.73
CA ASP A 281 -23.57 29.40 -13.55
C ASP A 281 -23.92 30.92 -13.58
N PRO A 282 -25.15 31.31 -13.82
CA PRO A 282 -25.54 32.71 -13.90
C PRO A 282 -25.45 33.45 -12.56
N ARG A 283 -25.27 32.71 -11.44
CA ARG A 283 -25.14 33.30 -10.10
C ARG A 283 -23.70 33.59 -9.72
N TYR A 284 -22.72 33.03 -10.46
CA TYR A 284 -21.32 33.24 -10.16
C TYR A 284 -20.80 34.53 -10.79
N GLY A 285 -20.24 35.41 -9.98
CA GLY A 285 -19.70 36.70 -10.43
C GLY A 285 -20.75 37.57 -11.10
N THR A 286 -20.58 37.83 -12.39
CA THR A 286 -21.55 38.60 -13.21
C THR A 286 -22.51 37.72 -14.00
N GLY A 287 -22.33 36.40 -14.01
CA GLY A 287 -23.01 35.47 -14.93
C GLY A 287 -22.40 35.46 -16.35
N ALA A 288 -21.35 36.24 -16.57
CA ALA A 288 -20.58 36.22 -17.81
C ALA A 288 -19.13 35.81 -17.52
N VAL A 289 -18.65 34.78 -18.20
CA VAL A 289 -17.35 34.16 -17.99
C VAL A 289 -16.46 34.40 -19.23
N MET A 290 -15.26 34.93 -19.05
CA MET A 290 -14.32 35.01 -20.16
C MET A 290 -13.77 33.62 -20.51
N ILE A 291 -13.69 33.31 -21.77
CA ILE A 291 -13.08 32.11 -22.31
C ILE A 291 -11.68 32.49 -22.76
N CYS A 292 -10.68 32.00 -22.03
CA CYS A 292 -9.31 32.13 -22.40
C CYS A 292 -8.84 30.86 -23.08
N THR A 293 -8.02 30.97 -24.11
CA THR A 293 -7.44 29.78 -24.71
C THR A 293 -6.68 29.01 -23.61
N PHE A 294 -7.26 27.93 -23.08
CA PHE A 294 -6.67 27.06 -22.05
C PHE A 294 -6.48 27.71 -20.66
N GLY A 295 -7.44 28.53 -20.22
CA GLY A 295 -7.47 29.05 -18.84
C GLY A 295 -7.76 27.96 -17.80
N ASP A 296 -8.69 27.07 -18.12
CA ASP A 296 -9.04 25.87 -17.39
C ASP A 296 -9.65 24.79 -18.31
N LYS A 297 -10.12 23.67 -17.75
CA LYS A 297 -10.73 22.59 -18.53
C LYS A 297 -12.04 23.00 -19.24
N THR A 298 -12.81 23.88 -18.63
CA THR A 298 -14.05 24.38 -19.21
C THR A 298 -13.75 25.24 -20.42
N ASP A 299 -12.75 26.10 -20.32
CA ASP A 299 -12.26 26.90 -21.46
C ASP A 299 -11.84 26.03 -22.64
N VAL A 300 -11.15 24.92 -22.37
CA VAL A 300 -10.75 23.94 -23.41
C VAL A 300 -11.99 23.31 -24.07
N ARG A 301 -13.00 22.90 -23.28
CA ARG A 301 -14.23 22.31 -23.82
C ARG A 301 -14.99 23.33 -24.71
N TRP A 302 -15.14 24.56 -24.24
CA TRP A 302 -15.81 25.61 -25.02
C TRP A 302 -15.01 26.00 -26.26
N GLN A 303 -13.67 26.08 -26.16
CA GLN A 303 -12.83 26.34 -27.29
C GLN A 303 -13.05 25.30 -28.40
N MET A 304 -13.07 24.02 -28.07
CA MET A 304 -13.32 22.91 -29.01
C MET A 304 -14.76 22.91 -29.54
N LYS A 305 -15.74 23.04 -28.64
CA LYS A 305 -17.19 23.00 -28.98
C LYS A 305 -17.59 24.12 -29.93
N TYR A 306 -17.06 25.31 -29.74
CA TYR A 306 -17.41 26.50 -30.55
C TYR A 306 -16.33 26.90 -31.54
N HIS A 307 -15.31 26.05 -31.75
CA HIS A 307 -14.19 26.31 -32.69
C HIS A 307 -13.58 27.70 -32.52
N LEU A 308 -13.38 28.14 -31.25
CA LEU A 308 -12.81 29.44 -30.99
C LEU A 308 -11.30 29.47 -31.33
N PRO A 309 -10.76 30.64 -31.74
CA PRO A 309 -9.33 30.74 -32.07
C PRO A 309 -8.43 30.39 -30.88
N VAL A 310 -7.19 29.99 -31.16
CA VAL A 310 -6.18 29.65 -30.14
C VAL A 310 -5.15 30.79 -30.09
N ILE A 311 -5.05 31.44 -28.92
CA ILE A 311 -4.04 32.46 -28.59
C ILE A 311 -3.12 31.94 -27.50
N LYS A 312 -1.85 31.63 -27.82
CA LYS A 312 -0.86 31.15 -26.86
C LYS A 312 -0.30 32.33 -26.05
N ALA A 313 -0.88 32.66 -24.91
CA ALA A 313 -0.48 33.77 -24.07
C ALA A 313 0.57 33.44 -23.01
N LEU A 314 0.86 32.18 -22.79
CA LEU A 314 1.87 31.73 -21.84
C LEU A 314 2.94 30.87 -22.53
N THR A 315 4.17 31.05 -22.11
CA THR A 315 5.31 30.23 -22.45
C THR A 315 5.37 28.98 -21.55
N GLU A 316 6.18 28.00 -21.91
CA GLU A 316 6.38 26.75 -21.13
C GLU A 316 6.88 27.01 -19.70
N ASN A 317 7.60 28.10 -19.44
CA ASN A 317 8.06 28.49 -18.09
C ASN A 317 7.09 29.47 -17.37
N GLY A 318 5.82 29.54 -17.82
CA GLY A 318 4.73 30.28 -17.18
C GLY A 318 4.88 31.82 -17.28
N ARG A 319 5.54 32.33 -18.32
CA ARG A 319 5.68 33.77 -18.58
C ARG A 319 4.75 34.23 -19.69
N LEU A 320 4.26 35.45 -19.64
CA LEU A 320 3.44 36.02 -20.71
C LEU A 320 4.22 36.09 -22.03
N SER A 321 3.59 35.56 -23.10
CA SER A 321 4.04 35.56 -24.48
C SER A 321 3.12 36.48 -25.30
N VAL A 322 3.26 37.77 -25.09
CA VAL A 322 2.49 38.82 -25.77
C VAL A 322 3.43 39.81 -26.45
N ASP A 323 2.94 40.51 -27.49
CA ASP A 323 3.76 41.50 -28.21
C ASP A 323 3.93 42.81 -27.43
N ASP A 324 3.03 43.11 -26.50
CA ASP A 324 3.11 44.29 -25.67
C ASP A 324 4.32 44.26 -24.72
N PRO A 325 5.31 45.13 -24.92
CA PRO A 325 6.57 45.08 -24.17
C PRO A 325 6.38 45.35 -22.66
N ARG A 326 5.25 45.95 -22.28
CA ARG A 326 4.92 46.19 -20.85
C ARG A 326 4.69 44.89 -20.08
N PHE A 327 4.22 43.86 -20.75
CA PHE A 327 3.79 42.57 -20.14
C PHE A 327 4.64 41.40 -20.60
N LYS A 328 5.32 41.50 -21.74
CA LYS A 328 6.14 40.43 -22.32
C LYS A 328 7.16 39.90 -21.32
N GLY A 329 7.22 38.57 -21.14
CA GLY A 329 8.20 37.90 -20.30
C GLY A 329 7.94 37.98 -18.79
N LEU A 330 6.89 38.69 -18.32
CA LEU A 330 6.51 38.68 -16.91
C LEU A 330 5.95 37.32 -16.48
N LYS A 331 6.22 36.92 -15.25
CA LYS A 331 5.55 35.79 -14.64
C LYS A 331 4.05 36.05 -14.51
N ALA A 332 3.21 35.05 -14.59
CA ALA A 332 1.74 35.20 -14.55
C ALA A 332 1.26 36.08 -13.36
N GLU A 333 1.80 35.86 -12.17
CA GLU A 333 1.43 36.68 -10.99
C GLU A 333 1.87 38.14 -11.07
N GLU A 334 3.06 38.39 -11.61
CA GLU A 334 3.57 39.77 -11.83
C GLU A 334 2.75 40.49 -12.90
N ALA A 335 2.42 39.76 -13.97
CA ALA A 335 1.58 40.26 -15.05
C ALA A 335 0.16 40.59 -14.55
N ARG A 336 -0.43 39.74 -13.73
CA ARG A 336 -1.75 39.94 -13.11
C ARG A 336 -1.78 41.27 -12.36
N LYS A 337 -0.81 41.50 -11.46
CA LYS A 337 -0.71 42.77 -10.68
C LYS A 337 -0.63 44.01 -11.58
N LYS A 338 0.18 43.95 -12.62
CA LYS A 338 0.40 45.05 -13.54
C LYS A 338 -0.80 45.33 -14.45
N ILE A 339 -1.44 44.29 -14.94
CA ILE A 339 -2.65 44.38 -15.76
C ILE A 339 -3.81 44.94 -14.94
N VAL A 340 -4.00 44.48 -13.70
CA VAL A 340 -5.04 44.97 -12.81
C VAL A 340 -4.82 46.48 -12.51
N ALA A 341 -3.57 46.91 -12.23
CA ALA A 341 -3.26 48.29 -11.99
C ALA A 341 -3.59 49.20 -13.20
N GLU A 342 -3.29 48.73 -14.43
CA GLU A 342 -3.65 49.46 -15.64
C GLU A 342 -5.15 49.51 -15.89
N LEU A 343 -5.88 48.42 -15.64
CA LEU A 343 -7.34 48.41 -15.73
C LEU A 343 -7.98 49.36 -14.71
N GLN A 344 -7.47 49.40 -13.49
CA GLN A 344 -7.90 50.36 -12.45
C GLN A 344 -7.64 51.79 -12.87
N ALA A 345 -6.46 52.12 -13.40
CA ALA A 345 -6.12 53.43 -13.89
C ALA A 345 -7.04 53.88 -15.04
N LYS A 346 -7.55 52.95 -15.83
CA LYS A 346 -8.50 53.23 -16.91
C LYS A 346 -9.98 53.14 -16.48
N GLY A 347 -10.26 53.01 -15.18
CA GLY A 347 -11.62 52.90 -14.65
C GLY A 347 -12.37 51.65 -15.11
N ARG A 348 -11.64 50.60 -15.50
CA ARG A 348 -12.18 49.34 -16.02
C ARG A 348 -12.43 48.28 -14.97
N VAL A 349 -11.98 48.40 -13.72
CA VAL A 349 -12.27 47.55 -12.59
C VAL A 349 -13.33 48.21 -11.73
N SER A 350 -14.50 47.65 -11.63
CA SER A 350 -15.62 48.17 -10.83
C SER A 350 -15.56 47.69 -9.38
N LYS A 351 -15.09 46.48 -9.14
CA LYS A 351 -15.11 45.82 -7.83
C LYS A 351 -14.04 44.74 -7.74
N THR A 352 -13.63 44.42 -6.51
CA THR A 352 -12.80 43.24 -6.19
C THR A 352 -13.38 42.54 -4.99
N GLU A 353 -13.35 41.16 -4.99
CA GLU A 353 -13.82 40.32 -3.89
C GLU A 353 -12.81 39.27 -3.56
N THR A 354 -12.71 38.88 -2.29
CA THR A 354 -11.97 37.70 -1.89
C THR A 354 -12.83 36.45 -2.15
N THR A 355 -12.26 35.44 -2.79
CA THR A 355 -12.95 34.18 -3.07
C THR A 355 -12.08 33.01 -2.69
N GLN A 356 -12.71 31.87 -2.40
CA GLN A 356 -12.02 30.58 -2.30
C GLN A 356 -11.88 29.96 -3.70
N GLN A 357 -10.72 29.45 -3.99
CA GLN A 357 -10.40 28.83 -5.28
C GLN A 357 -9.84 27.44 -5.05
N ASN A 358 -10.27 26.47 -5.85
CA ASN A 358 -9.68 25.15 -5.91
C ASN A 358 -8.67 25.12 -7.08
N ILE A 359 -7.38 25.26 -6.76
CA ILE A 359 -6.32 25.41 -7.77
C ILE A 359 -5.62 24.07 -7.97
N GLY A 360 -5.56 23.58 -9.20
CA GLY A 360 -4.76 22.43 -9.59
C GLY A 360 -3.26 22.75 -9.46
N THR A 361 -2.51 21.91 -8.77
CA THR A 361 -1.08 22.04 -8.54
C THR A 361 -0.35 20.75 -8.94
N CYS A 362 0.91 20.88 -9.36
CA CYS A 362 1.78 19.73 -9.60
C CYS A 362 1.99 18.94 -8.31
N TRP A 363 1.75 17.64 -8.34
CA TRP A 363 1.86 16.75 -7.20
C TRP A 363 3.27 16.70 -6.54
N ARG A 364 4.31 17.08 -7.29
CA ARG A 364 5.71 17.06 -6.81
C ARG A 364 6.19 18.41 -6.29
N CYS A 365 6.01 19.46 -7.06
CA CYS A 365 6.56 20.78 -6.71
C CYS A 365 5.51 21.75 -6.17
N GLN A 366 4.22 21.37 -6.16
CA GLN A 366 3.08 22.16 -5.68
C GLN A 366 2.89 23.50 -6.41
N THR A 367 3.55 23.66 -7.55
CA THR A 367 3.35 24.83 -8.41
C THR A 367 1.97 24.72 -9.08
N PRO A 368 1.19 25.82 -9.18
CA PRO A 368 -0.03 25.84 -9.97
C PRO A 368 0.24 25.37 -11.40
N VAL A 369 -0.61 24.48 -11.89
CA VAL A 369 -0.51 23.99 -13.27
C VAL A 369 -1.14 24.97 -14.23
N GLU A 370 -0.59 25.05 -15.41
CA GLU A 370 -1.17 25.75 -16.56
C GLU A 370 -1.65 24.71 -17.58
N ILE A 371 -2.51 25.11 -18.51
CA ILE A 371 -2.86 24.29 -19.67
C ILE A 371 -2.20 24.89 -20.90
N ILE A 372 -1.41 24.11 -21.61
CA ILE A 372 -0.75 24.54 -22.84
C ILE A 372 -0.99 23.54 -23.96
N SER A 373 -0.95 24.02 -25.21
CA SER A 373 -1.03 23.17 -26.40
C SER A 373 0.35 23.03 -27.04
N ARG A 374 0.79 21.76 -27.16
CA ARG A 374 1.99 21.38 -27.91
C ARG A 374 1.88 19.95 -28.40
N PRO A 375 2.65 19.54 -29.41
CA PRO A 375 2.69 18.14 -29.84
C PRO A 375 3.13 17.23 -28.69
N GLN A 376 2.35 16.21 -28.40
CA GLN A 376 2.58 15.21 -27.34
C GLN A 376 2.22 13.82 -27.84
N TRP A 377 2.71 12.79 -27.15
CA TRP A 377 2.27 11.42 -27.33
C TRP A 377 1.15 11.10 -26.32
N PHE A 378 0.13 10.42 -26.80
CA PHE A 378 -1.05 10.04 -26.03
C PHE A 378 -1.34 8.55 -26.16
N MET A 379 -1.85 7.97 -25.07
CA MET A 379 -2.51 6.67 -25.09
C MET A 379 -4.02 6.87 -25.06
N LYS A 380 -4.74 6.23 -25.99
CA LYS A 380 -6.21 6.24 -26.05
C LYS A 380 -6.78 5.52 -24.83
N THR A 381 -7.21 6.27 -23.84
CA THR A 381 -7.78 5.74 -22.60
C THR A 381 -9.30 5.91 -22.55
N ARG A 382 -9.83 6.97 -23.16
CA ARG A 382 -11.25 7.24 -23.18
C ARG A 382 -12.05 6.15 -23.92
N ASP A 383 -11.53 5.67 -25.02
CA ASP A 383 -12.16 4.57 -25.79
C ASP A 383 -12.21 3.25 -25.00
N MET A 384 -11.46 3.17 -23.91
CA MET A 384 -11.34 1.98 -23.08
C MET A 384 -12.15 2.05 -21.78
N THR A 385 -12.78 3.21 -21.47
CA THR A 385 -13.51 3.43 -20.20
C THR A 385 -14.50 2.32 -19.90
N GLN A 386 -15.38 1.97 -20.84
CA GLN A 386 -16.37 0.92 -20.61
C GLN A 386 -15.72 -0.44 -20.35
N LYS A 387 -14.64 -0.78 -21.08
CA LYS A 387 -13.89 -2.03 -20.84
C LYS A 387 -13.27 -2.08 -19.43
N VAL A 388 -12.75 -0.95 -18.96
CA VAL A 388 -12.19 -0.83 -17.59
C VAL A 388 -13.29 -1.06 -16.56
N VAL A 389 -14.46 -0.43 -16.71
CA VAL A 389 -15.62 -0.60 -15.82
C VAL A 389 -16.09 -2.06 -15.80
N ASP A 390 -16.23 -2.67 -16.96
CA ASP A 390 -16.66 -4.08 -17.11
C ASP A 390 -15.69 -5.05 -16.41
N TRP A 391 -14.38 -4.83 -16.58
CA TRP A 391 -13.35 -5.66 -15.92
C TRP A 391 -13.28 -5.40 -14.43
N ALA A 392 -13.40 -4.14 -13.98
CA ALA A 392 -13.43 -3.82 -12.56
C ALA A 392 -14.58 -4.57 -11.83
N GLY A 393 -15.71 -4.80 -12.52
CA GLY A 393 -16.82 -5.58 -12.01
C GLY A 393 -16.55 -7.09 -11.84
N LYS A 394 -15.55 -7.63 -12.55
CA LYS A 394 -15.19 -9.07 -12.54
C LYS A 394 -14.09 -9.41 -11.53
N LEU A 395 -13.38 -8.40 -11.02
CA LEU A 395 -12.26 -8.58 -10.10
C LEU A 395 -12.73 -8.69 -8.65
N VAL A 396 -11.88 -9.33 -7.84
CA VAL A 396 -12.06 -9.36 -6.39
C VAL A 396 -11.42 -8.12 -5.78
N TRP A 397 -12.23 -7.30 -5.11
CA TRP A 397 -11.77 -6.08 -4.43
C TRP A 397 -11.82 -6.25 -2.92
N VAL A 398 -10.71 -5.95 -2.26
CA VAL A 398 -10.58 -5.96 -0.80
C VAL A 398 -10.06 -4.60 -0.33
N PRO A 399 -10.91 -3.77 0.26
CA PRO A 399 -12.35 -3.94 0.49
C PRO A 399 -13.19 -3.69 -0.79
N PRO A 400 -14.42 -4.22 -0.86
CA PRO A 400 -15.26 -4.12 -2.05
C PRO A 400 -15.58 -2.69 -2.51
N PHE A 401 -15.66 -1.72 -1.59
CA PHE A 401 -15.98 -0.32 -1.91
C PHE A 401 -14.86 0.40 -2.70
N SER A 402 -13.62 -0.07 -2.64
CA SER A 402 -12.49 0.56 -3.35
C SER A 402 -12.62 0.47 -4.87
N LYS A 403 -13.42 -0.48 -5.38
CA LYS A 403 -13.77 -0.60 -6.80
C LYS A 403 -14.34 0.70 -7.37
N GLN A 404 -15.23 1.36 -6.62
CA GLN A 404 -15.89 2.56 -7.09
C GLN A 404 -14.92 3.69 -7.41
N ARG A 405 -13.80 3.77 -6.66
CA ARG A 405 -12.75 4.77 -6.91
C ARG A 405 -12.09 4.64 -8.29
N LEU A 406 -11.90 3.40 -8.78
CA LEU A 406 -11.38 3.17 -10.14
C LEU A 406 -12.41 3.54 -11.19
N ILE A 407 -13.67 3.16 -10.98
CA ILE A 407 -14.78 3.43 -11.90
C ILE A 407 -14.99 4.94 -12.04
N ASP A 408 -15.20 5.65 -10.92
CA ASP A 408 -15.40 7.11 -10.92
C ASP A 408 -14.24 7.83 -11.62
N TRP A 409 -13.00 7.35 -11.40
CA TRP A 409 -11.83 7.90 -12.08
C TRP A 409 -11.89 7.68 -13.59
N ALA A 410 -12.12 6.47 -14.05
CA ALA A 410 -12.19 6.14 -15.48
C ALA A 410 -13.28 6.95 -16.21
N GLU A 411 -14.45 7.14 -15.57
CA GLU A 411 -15.58 7.89 -16.12
C GLU A 411 -15.36 9.41 -16.09
N SER A 412 -14.53 9.92 -15.18
CA SER A 412 -14.26 11.36 -15.01
C SER A 412 -13.23 11.94 -15.98
N LEU A 413 -12.56 11.10 -16.79
CA LEU A 413 -11.49 11.55 -17.67
C LEU A 413 -12.01 12.32 -18.90
N ASP A 414 -11.60 13.57 -19.05
CA ASP A 414 -11.97 14.43 -20.18
C ASP A 414 -11.15 14.15 -21.45
N TRP A 415 -9.90 13.68 -21.29
CA TRP A 415 -8.96 13.42 -22.39
C TRP A 415 -8.09 12.19 -22.15
N ASP A 416 -7.39 11.79 -23.21
CA ASP A 416 -6.48 10.63 -23.20
C ASP A 416 -5.24 10.87 -22.35
N TRP A 417 -4.59 9.79 -21.94
CA TRP A 417 -3.38 9.86 -21.13
C TRP A 417 -2.20 10.40 -21.93
N VAL A 418 -1.67 11.57 -21.54
CA VAL A 418 -0.43 12.12 -22.08
C VAL A 418 0.75 11.31 -21.54
N ILE A 419 1.49 10.63 -22.42
CA ILE A 419 2.59 9.72 -22.06
C ILE A 419 3.97 10.29 -22.33
N SER A 420 4.10 11.47 -22.94
CA SER A 420 5.37 12.13 -23.17
C SER A 420 5.69 13.15 -22.08
N ARG A 421 6.98 13.24 -21.73
CA ARG A 421 7.51 14.17 -20.72
C ARG A 421 8.76 14.86 -21.24
N GLN A 422 8.93 16.13 -20.88
CA GLN A 422 10.09 16.96 -21.25
C GLN A 422 11.11 16.90 -20.09
N ARG A 423 11.57 15.67 -19.85
CA ARG A 423 12.52 15.35 -18.77
C ARG A 423 13.77 14.67 -19.35
N ILE A 424 14.76 14.39 -18.51
CA ILE A 424 16.05 13.83 -18.92
C ILE A 424 16.19 12.37 -18.50
N PHE A 425 15.86 12.07 -17.24
CA PHE A 425 16.04 10.75 -16.62
C PHE A 425 14.73 9.94 -16.67
N ALA A 426 14.43 9.39 -17.82
CA ALA A 426 13.31 8.48 -18.04
C ALA A 426 13.54 7.62 -19.30
N THR A 427 12.67 6.66 -19.54
CA THR A 427 12.72 5.80 -20.73
C THR A 427 12.52 6.63 -22.00
N PRO A 428 13.48 6.65 -22.95
CA PRO A 428 13.33 7.37 -24.20
C PRO A 428 12.17 6.83 -25.04
N ILE A 429 11.44 7.70 -25.71
CA ILE A 429 10.41 7.31 -26.69
C ILE A 429 11.11 6.81 -27.94
N PRO A 430 10.94 5.53 -28.37
CA PRO A 430 11.77 4.90 -29.40
C PRO A 430 11.31 5.26 -30.83
N VAL A 431 11.30 6.55 -31.19
CA VAL A 431 10.83 7.01 -32.48
C VAL A 431 11.72 8.10 -33.09
N TRP A 432 11.72 8.16 -34.42
CA TRP A 432 12.28 9.26 -35.24
C TRP A 432 11.21 9.82 -36.15
N TYR A 433 11.41 11.00 -36.65
CA TYR A 433 10.51 11.72 -37.56
C TYR A 433 11.20 12.12 -38.84
N CYS A 434 10.54 11.92 -39.96
CA CYS A 434 10.91 12.63 -41.16
C CYS A 434 10.52 14.10 -41.05
N THR A 435 11.46 15.02 -41.14
CA THR A 435 11.22 16.46 -41.04
C THR A 435 10.42 17.01 -42.21
N LYS A 436 10.45 16.30 -43.38
CA LYS A 436 9.78 16.71 -44.58
C LYS A 436 8.30 16.34 -44.64
N CYS A 437 7.94 15.10 -44.30
CA CYS A 437 6.55 14.61 -44.37
C CYS A 437 5.90 14.25 -43.06
N GLY A 438 6.64 14.29 -41.95
CA GLY A 438 6.12 14.00 -40.59
C GLY A 438 5.99 12.51 -40.27
N THR A 439 6.35 11.60 -41.14
CA THR A 439 6.27 10.15 -40.94
C THR A 439 7.02 9.75 -39.68
N VAL A 440 6.37 8.95 -38.84
CA VAL A 440 6.96 8.33 -37.64
C VAL A 440 7.71 7.07 -38.05
N ILE A 441 8.98 6.98 -37.65
CA ILE A 441 9.85 5.83 -37.88
C ILE A 441 10.14 5.15 -36.56
N ILE A 442 9.87 3.85 -36.48
CA ILE A 442 10.10 3.01 -35.30
C ILE A 442 11.20 1.99 -35.57
N PRO A 443 12.03 1.63 -34.59
CA PRO A 443 13.06 0.61 -34.77
C PRO A 443 12.46 -0.80 -34.78
N GLU A 444 13.24 -1.75 -35.33
CA GLU A 444 12.98 -3.17 -35.09
C GLU A 444 13.21 -3.54 -33.63
N GLU A 445 12.45 -4.52 -33.12
CA GLU A 445 12.51 -4.98 -31.74
C GLU A 445 13.90 -5.48 -31.33
N SER A 446 14.66 -6.05 -32.27
CA SER A 446 16.03 -6.53 -32.07
C SER A 446 17.04 -5.43 -31.73
N LYS A 447 16.73 -4.17 -32.12
CA LYS A 447 17.59 -3.00 -31.88
C LYS A 447 17.33 -2.33 -30.52
N LEU A 448 16.28 -2.72 -29.79
CA LEU A 448 15.97 -2.17 -28.48
C LEU A 448 16.98 -2.62 -27.40
N PRO A 449 17.27 -1.78 -26.39
CA PRO A 449 16.76 -0.43 -26.21
C PRO A 449 17.50 0.60 -27.06
N VAL A 450 16.81 1.71 -27.40
CA VAL A 450 17.37 2.85 -28.18
C VAL A 450 17.14 4.17 -27.44
N ASP A 451 18.01 5.15 -27.71
CA ASP A 451 17.82 6.54 -27.26
C ASP A 451 17.85 7.49 -28.47
N PRO A 452 16.70 7.83 -29.07
CA PRO A 452 16.67 8.67 -30.26
C PRO A 452 17.27 10.07 -30.11
N ARG A 453 17.50 10.51 -28.86
CA ARG A 453 18.20 11.78 -28.58
C ARG A 453 19.70 11.72 -28.91
N LYS A 454 20.27 10.48 -28.99
CA LYS A 454 21.69 10.20 -29.17
C LYS A 454 21.95 9.28 -30.36
N ASP A 455 21.05 8.32 -30.58
CA ASP A 455 21.20 7.29 -31.60
C ASP A 455 20.76 7.79 -32.99
N THR A 456 21.42 7.33 -34.02
CA THR A 456 21.00 7.55 -35.41
C THR A 456 19.71 6.80 -35.70
N SER A 457 18.91 7.31 -36.66
CA SER A 457 17.72 6.61 -37.14
C SER A 457 18.06 5.20 -37.62
N PRO A 458 17.19 4.21 -37.35
CA PRO A 458 17.35 2.85 -37.88
C PRO A 458 17.27 2.79 -39.42
N GLU A 459 16.61 3.76 -40.01
CA GLU A 459 16.48 3.95 -41.45
C GLU A 459 17.37 5.11 -41.94
N GLU A 460 18.03 4.94 -43.08
CA GLU A 460 18.83 6.02 -43.73
C GLU A 460 17.93 7.06 -44.40
N LYS A 461 16.77 6.65 -44.89
CA LYS A 461 15.81 7.49 -45.60
C LYS A 461 14.37 7.21 -45.14
N CYS A 462 13.53 8.23 -45.17
CA CYS A 462 12.11 8.08 -44.89
C CYS A 462 11.47 7.06 -45.86
N PRO A 463 10.76 6.04 -45.31
CA PRO A 463 10.12 5.04 -46.17
C PRO A 463 9.00 5.60 -47.05
N GLU A 464 8.39 6.73 -46.67
CA GLU A 464 7.28 7.33 -47.40
C GLU A 464 7.74 8.32 -48.50
N CYS A 465 8.69 9.21 -48.16
CA CYS A 465 9.06 10.30 -49.11
C CYS A 465 10.53 10.27 -49.54
N GLY A 466 11.32 9.30 -49.10
CA GLY A 466 12.74 9.13 -49.47
C GLY A 466 13.70 10.21 -48.94
N SER A 467 13.25 11.13 -48.06
CA SER A 467 14.10 12.15 -47.46
C SER A 467 15.06 11.54 -46.46
N SER A 468 16.30 12.02 -46.44
CA SER A 468 17.32 11.65 -45.44
C SER A 468 17.29 12.58 -44.20
N GLU A 469 16.40 13.57 -44.15
CA GLU A 469 16.27 14.48 -43.04
C GLU A 469 15.40 13.85 -41.93
N LEU A 470 16.05 13.06 -41.07
CA LEU A 470 15.41 12.35 -39.97
C LEU A 470 15.84 12.94 -38.62
N ARG A 471 14.91 13.11 -37.69
CA ARG A 471 15.17 13.66 -36.34
C ARG A 471 14.58 12.73 -35.29
N GLY A 472 15.37 12.39 -34.26
CA GLY A 472 14.93 11.62 -33.11
C GLY A 472 13.95 12.39 -32.21
N GLU A 473 13.12 11.67 -31.50
CA GLU A 473 12.26 12.23 -30.47
C GLU A 473 13.10 12.68 -29.27
N MET A 474 12.80 13.87 -28.77
CA MET A 474 13.52 14.48 -27.65
C MET A 474 12.81 14.27 -26.32
N ASP A 475 11.52 14.02 -26.35
CA ASP A 475 10.73 13.72 -25.17
C ASP A 475 10.95 12.27 -24.71
N VAL A 476 10.67 12.04 -23.45
CA VAL A 476 10.78 10.71 -22.81
C VAL A 476 9.40 10.23 -22.35
N LEU A 477 9.28 8.96 -22.01
CA LEU A 477 8.03 8.40 -21.47
C LEU A 477 7.76 8.88 -20.06
N ASP A 478 6.49 8.97 -19.71
CA ASP A 478 5.98 9.04 -18.35
C ASP A 478 6.49 7.84 -17.55
N THR A 479 6.91 8.04 -16.31
CA THR A 479 7.37 6.96 -15.41
C THR A 479 6.31 5.86 -15.22
N TRP A 480 5.03 6.26 -15.26
CA TRP A 480 3.93 5.28 -15.22
C TRP A 480 3.90 4.33 -16.41
N MET A 481 4.54 4.67 -17.53
CA MET A 481 4.75 3.73 -18.66
C MET A 481 5.73 2.60 -18.30
N ASP A 482 6.68 2.84 -17.40
CA ASP A 482 7.58 1.80 -16.92
C ASP A 482 6.85 0.84 -15.95
N SER A 483 6.18 1.39 -14.94
CA SER A 483 5.57 0.59 -13.88
C SER A 483 4.18 0.01 -14.21
N SER A 484 3.48 0.51 -15.23
CA SER A 484 2.13 0.01 -15.59
C SER A 484 2.13 -1.23 -16.50
N ILE A 485 3.21 -2.01 -16.51
CA ILE A 485 3.33 -3.30 -17.22
C ILE A 485 4.07 -4.35 -16.37
N THR A 486 4.32 -4.07 -15.11
CA THR A 486 5.08 -4.91 -14.19
C THR A 486 4.55 -6.34 -14.12
N ALA A 487 3.23 -6.52 -13.96
CA ALA A 487 2.60 -7.84 -13.89
C ALA A 487 2.97 -8.75 -15.07
N ALA A 488 3.04 -8.21 -16.28
CA ALA A 488 3.43 -8.97 -17.47
C ALA A 488 4.94 -9.20 -17.54
N ILE A 489 5.75 -8.18 -17.21
CA ILE A 489 7.22 -8.25 -17.31
C ILE A 489 7.77 -9.31 -16.35
N HIS A 490 7.43 -9.24 -15.08
CA HIS A 490 7.96 -10.21 -14.13
C HIS A 490 7.36 -11.61 -14.27
N ALA A 491 6.23 -11.75 -14.98
CA ALA A 491 5.71 -13.04 -15.43
C ALA A 491 6.47 -13.61 -16.64
N GLY A 492 7.37 -12.82 -17.27
CA GLY A 492 8.24 -13.28 -18.36
C GLY A 492 7.86 -12.81 -19.76
N TRP A 493 6.92 -11.82 -19.89
CA TRP A 493 6.66 -11.19 -21.19
C TRP A 493 7.95 -10.57 -21.76
N PRO A 494 8.22 -10.64 -23.11
CA PRO A 494 7.28 -11.03 -24.18
C PRO A 494 7.23 -12.54 -24.47
N ASN A 495 8.02 -13.37 -23.77
CA ASN A 495 8.00 -14.82 -23.92
C ASN A 495 6.74 -15.38 -23.26
N LYS A 496 5.69 -15.61 -24.03
CA LYS A 496 4.42 -16.20 -23.56
C LYS A 496 4.58 -17.71 -23.28
N SER A 497 5.51 -18.05 -22.40
CA SER A 497 5.80 -19.41 -21.95
C SER A 497 4.69 -19.97 -21.07
N ASP A 498 4.79 -21.24 -20.69
CA ASP A 498 3.86 -21.81 -19.70
C ASP A 498 3.97 -21.13 -18.33
N LEU A 499 5.14 -20.61 -17.97
CA LEU A 499 5.33 -19.81 -16.77
C LEU A 499 4.55 -18.49 -16.85
N PHE A 500 4.61 -17.79 -17.99
CA PHE A 500 3.80 -16.58 -18.21
C PHE A 500 2.31 -16.85 -17.98
N LYS A 501 1.79 -17.94 -18.52
CA LYS A 501 0.37 -18.31 -18.35
C LYS A 501 -0.02 -18.62 -16.90
N GLN A 502 0.94 -19.08 -16.08
CA GLN A 502 0.71 -19.36 -14.66
C GLN A 502 0.74 -18.08 -13.81
N LEU A 503 1.60 -17.11 -14.16
CA LEU A 503 1.85 -15.91 -13.36
C LEU A 503 1.03 -14.69 -13.81
N PHE A 504 0.55 -14.69 -15.04
CA PHE A 504 -0.24 -13.57 -15.59
C PHE A 504 -1.63 -14.03 -16.01
N PRO A 505 -2.70 -13.32 -15.61
CA PRO A 505 -2.76 -12.16 -14.71
C PRO A 505 -2.29 -12.47 -13.29
N ALA A 506 -1.69 -11.50 -12.60
CA ALA A 506 -1.24 -11.68 -11.23
C ALA A 506 -2.39 -12.10 -10.29
N ASP A 507 -2.13 -12.99 -9.34
CA ASP A 507 -3.15 -13.43 -8.38
C ASP A 507 -3.50 -12.34 -7.38
N LEU A 508 -2.51 -11.51 -7.00
CA LEU A 508 -2.67 -10.43 -6.03
C LEU A 508 -2.00 -9.13 -6.51
N GLN A 509 -2.76 -8.04 -6.44
CA GLN A 509 -2.33 -6.65 -6.65
C GLN A 509 -2.51 -5.88 -5.34
N PRO A 510 -1.47 -5.73 -4.50
CA PRO A 510 -1.57 -5.07 -3.21
C PRO A 510 -1.02 -3.65 -3.26
N ASN A 511 -1.82 -2.63 -2.91
CA ASN A 511 -1.36 -1.24 -2.89
C ASN A 511 -2.17 -0.34 -1.97
N GLY A 512 -1.69 0.89 -1.79
CA GLY A 512 -2.41 1.95 -1.09
C GLY A 512 -3.53 2.56 -1.93
N LEU A 513 -4.54 3.08 -1.26
CA LEU A 513 -5.70 3.73 -1.87
C LEU A 513 -5.31 4.94 -2.76
N ASP A 514 -4.16 5.55 -2.51
CA ASP A 514 -3.65 6.73 -3.21
C ASP A 514 -3.24 6.46 -4.67
N ILE A 515 -2.84 5.22 -5.01
CA ILE A 515 -2.38 4.87 -6.36
C ILE A 515 -3.40 4.08 -7.19
N VAL A 516 -4.64 3.93 -6.73
CA VAL A 516 -5.70 3.29 -7.51
C VAL A 516 -6.00 4.04 -8.82
N ARG A 517 -5.95 5.39 -8.80
CA ARG A 517 -6.18 6.25 -9.97
C ARG A 517 -5.00 6.36 -10.92
N THR A 518 -3.82 5.95 -10.48
CA THR A 518 -2.59 5.97 -11.26
C THR A 518 -2.18 4.56 -11.63
N TRP A 519 -1.47 3.86 -10.76
CA TRP A 519 -0.87 2.57 -11.07
C TRP A 519 -1.89 1.50 -11.46
N ASP A 520 -2.95 1.27 -10.65
CA ASP A 520 -3.97 0.25 -10.97
C ASP A 520 -4.71 0.58 -12.27
N TYR A 521 -5.05 1.87 -12.47
CA TYR A 521 -5.74 2.31 -13.68
C TYR A 521 -4.86 2.14 -14.93
N TYR A 522 -3.60 2.60 -14.88
CA TYR A 522 -2.70 2.50 -16.02
C TYR A 522 -2.28 1.06 -16.33
N LEU A 523 -2.09 0.21 -15.31
CA LEU A 523 -1.94 -1.23 -15.49
C LEU A 523 -3.15 -1.83 -16.23
N MET A 524 -4.37 -1.48 -15.79
CA MET A 524 -5.60 -1.99 -16.40
C MET A 524 -5.70 -1.59 -17.87
N VAL A 525 -5.58 -0.31 -18.21
CA VAL A 525 -5.75 0.13 -19.60
C VAL A 525 -4.68 -0.44 -20.52
N ARG A 526 -3.42 -0.53 -20.05
CA ARG A 526 -2.33 -1.13 -20.85
C ARG A 526 -2.50 -2.62 -21.02
N SER A 527 -2.87 -3.33 -19.97
CA SER A 527 -3.11 -4.77 -20.05
C SER A 527 -4.27 -5.09 -21.00
N LEU A 528 -5.36 -4.32 -20.93
CA LEU A 528 -6.49 -4.47 -21.85
C LEU A 528 -6.09 -4.19 -23.32
N ALA A 529 -5.22 -3.20 -23.54
CA ALA A 529 -4.75 -2.86 -24.87
C ALA A 529 -3.78 -3.90 -25.46
N LEU A 530 -2.87 -4.45 -24.64
CA LEU A 530 -1.83 -5.38 -25.08
C LEU A 530 -2.29 -6.85 -25.07
N PHE A 531 -3.08 -7.22 -24.08
CA PHE A 531 -3.40 -8.63 -23.81
C PHE A 531 -4.91 -8.94 -23.82
N GLY A 532 -5.79 -7.94 -23.88
CA GLY A 532 -7.23 -8.12 -23.88
C GLY A 532 -7.82 -8.60 -22.54
N THR A 533 -7.04 -8.61 -21.46
CA THR A 533 -7.44 -9.06 -20.12
C THR A 533 -6.94 -8.09 -19.04
N ALA A 534 -7.56 -8.16 -17.85
CA ALA A 534 -7.05 -7.44 -16.67
C ALA A 534 -5.67 -7.97 -16.26
N PRO A 535 -4.79 -7.15 -15.66
CA PRO A 535 -3.44 -7.55 -15.26
C PRO A 535 -3.40 -8.35 -13.95
N TYR A 536 -4.50 -8.35 -13.18
CA TYR A 536 -4.61 -8.96 -11.86
C TYR A 536 -6.01 -9.54 -11.62
N LYS A 537 -6.12 -10.43 -10.61
CA LYS A 537 -7.37 -11.11 -10.21
C LYS A 537 -7.96 -10.50 -8.94
N THR A 538 -7.12 -10.21 -7.95
CA THR A 538 -7.51 -9.65 -6.65
C THR A 538 -6.72 -8.37 -6.36
N LEU A 539 -7.42 -7.32 -5.96
CA LEU A 539 -6.80 -6.08 -5.45
C LEU A 539 -6.95 -6.02 -3.94
N LEU A 540 -5.83 -5.89 -3.25
CA LEU A 540 -5.78 -5.71 -1.80
C LEU A 540 -5.39 -4.26 -1.51
N ILE A 541 -6.37 -3.43 -1.19
CA ILE A 541 -6.18 -2.00 -1.02
C ILE A 541 -6.09 -1.65 0.47
N ASN A 542 -4.97 -1.10 0.91
CA ASN A 542 -4.82 -0.57 2.26
C ASN A 542 -5.16 0.91 2.33
N GLY A 543 -5.65 1.34 3.51
CA GLY A 543 -5.84 2.76 3.82
C GLY A 543 -4.51 3.46 4.12
N MET A 544 -4.59 4.76 4.37
CA MET A 544 -3.43 5.59 4.68
C MET A 544 -3.11 5.55 6.18
N VAL A 545 -1.84 5.75 6.52
CA VAL A 545 -1.42 5.85 7.92
C VAL A 545 -1.43 7.32 8.35
N LYS A 546 -2.19 7.61 9.41
CA LYS A 546 -2.24 8.94 10.04
C LYS A 546 -1.21 9.04 11.16
N GLY A 547 -0.70 10.23 11.39
CA GLY A 547 0.17 10.53 12.53
C GLY A 547 -0.55 10.37 13.87
N THR A 548 0.20 10.45 14.96
CA THR A 548 -0.35 10.40 16.33
C THR A 548 -1.35 11.52 16.65
N ASP A 549 -1.34 12.58 15.84
CA ASP A 549 -2.25 13.73 15.90
C ASP A 549 -3.54 13.54 15.05
N GLY A 550 -3.72 12.36 14.43
CA GLY A 550 -4.88 12.02 13.58
C GLY A 550 -4.87 12.63 12.18
N ARG A 551 -3.88 13.47 11.84
CA ARG A 551 -3.70 14.04 10.50
C ARG A 551 -2.85 13.12 9.62
N MET A 552 -2.94 13.32 8.30
CA MET A 552 -2.04 12.65 7.37
C MET A 552 -0.58 12.99 7.72
N MET A 553 0.30 11.99 7.62
CA MET A 553 1.72 12.18 7.93
C MET A 553 2.38 13.11 6.92
N HIS A 554 3.02 14.15 7.42
CA HIS A 554 3.80 15.08 6.61
C HIS A 554 5.02 15.58 7.39
N LYS A 555 6.20 15.65 6.74
CA LYS A 555 7.44 16.07 7.41
C LYS A 555 7.34 17.45 8.05
N SER A 556 6.63 18.38 7.40
CA SER A 556 6.44 19.74 7.94
C SER A 556 5.52 19.82 9.17
N TYR A 557 4.72 18.78 9.45
CA TYR A 557 3.87 18.74 10.62
C TYR A 557 4.55 18.09 11.84
N GLY A 558 5.75 17.53 11.65
CA GLY A 558 6.47 16.83 12.72
C GLY A 558 5.82 15.51 13.18
N ASN A 559 4.82 15.02 12.45
CA ASN A 559 4.08 13.80 12.75
C ASN A 559 4.50 12.61 11.87
N TYR A 560 5.59 12.75 11.12
CA TYR A 560 6.13 11.76 10.20
C TYR A 560 7.00 10.76 10.94
N VAL A 561 6.74 9.45 10.77
CA VAL A 561 7.48 8.36 11.41
C VAL A 561 8.14 7.49 10.35
N VAL A 562 9.45 7.28 10.49
CA VAL A 562 10.23 6.35 9.67
C VAL A 562 10.09 4.94 10.25
N ALA A 563 9.92 3.93 9.40
CA ALA A 563 9.71 2.55 9.85
C ALA A 563 10.90 2.03 10.67
N ASP A 564 12.13 2.32 10.27
CA ASP A 564 13.35 1.91 10.98
C ASP A 564 13.38 2.38 12.43
N GLU A 565 12.87 3.59 12.72
CA GLU A 565 12.81 4.09 14.10
C GLU A 565 11.87 3.24 14.96
N ALA A 566 10.69 2.93 14.42
CA ALA A 566 9.70 2.11 15.11
C ALA A 566 10.20 0.68 15.33
N ILE A 567 10.83 0.08 14.32
CA ILE A 567 11.41 -1.27 14.40
C ILE A 567 12.55 -1.34 15.42
N LYS A 568 13.48 -0.39 15.40
CA LYS A 568 14.58 -0.33 16.37
C LYS A 568 14.10 -0.21 17.80
N LYS A 569 12.99 0.49 18.03
CA LYS A 569 12.42 0.70 19.36
C LYS A 569 11.63 -0.51 19.87
N ALA A 570 10.90 -1.21 19.01
CA ALA A 570 9.94 -2.22 19.44
C ALA A 570 10.24 -3.64 18.93
N GLY A 571 11.06 -3.80 17.90
CA GLY A 571 11.25 -5.04 17.15
C GLY A 571 10.34 -5.13 15.92
N ALA A 572 10.76 -5.92 14.92
CA ALA A 572 10.01 -6.11 13.69
C ALA A 572 8.69 -6.83 13.92
N ASP A 573 8.67 -7.91 14.71
CA ASP A 573 7.44 -8.66 14.99
C ASP A 573 6.42 -7.84 15.79
N ALA A 574 6.85 -6.90 16.65
CA ALA A 574 5.95 -5.97 17.32
C ALA A 574 5.38 -4.94 16.34
N PHE A 575 6.19 -4.43 15.40
CA PHE A 575 5.73 -3.55 14.34
C PHE A 575 4.72 -4.25 13.42
N ARG A 576 4.99 -5.50 13.02
CA ARG A 576 4.12 -6.30 12.17
C ARG A 576 2.78 -6.59 12.88
N GLN A 577 2.78 -6.78 14.19
CA GLN A 577 1.54 -6.87 14.98
C GLN A 577 0.75 -5.55 14.96
N TRP A 578 1.42 -4.38 15.05
CA TRP A 578 0.75 -3.09 14.85
C TRP A 578 0.09 -3.02 13.47
N ALA A 579 0.81 -3.41 12.42
CA ALA A 579 0.26 -3.41 11.06
C ALA A 579 -0.99 -4.31 10.94
N ALA A 580 -0.96 -5.50 11.54
CA ALA A 580 -2.10 -6.42 11.53
C ALA A 580 -3.27 -5.89 12.38
N ALA A 581 -3.01 -5.30 13.57
CA ALA A 581 -4.03 -4.82 14.50
C ALA A 581 -4.73 -3.54 14.07
N GLY A 582 -4.25 -2.84 13.03
CA GLY A 582 -4.70 -1.50 12.64
C GLY A 582 -6.17 -1.36 12.24
N GLY A 583 -6.91 -2.45 12.15
CA GLY A 583 -8.33 -2.51 11.79
C GLY A 583 -8.58 -3.25 10.47
N SER A 584 -9.80 -3.13 9.96
CA SER A 584 -10.16 -3.75 8.68
C SER A 584 -9.39 -3.13 7.52
N THR A 585 -9.00 -3.96 6.56
CA THR A 585 -8.27 -3.54 5.36
C THR A 585 -9.01 -2.45 4.59
N GLY A 586 -8.27 -1.44 4.12
CA GLY A 586 -8.80 -0.31 3.31
C GLY A 586 -9.20 0.93 4.10
N TYR A 587 -9.22 0.88 5.42
CA TYR A 587 -9.47 2.05 6.25
C TYR A 587 -8.16 2.71 6.71
N ASP A 588 -8.21 4.04 6.89
CA ASP A 588 -7.08 4.79 7.42
C ASP A 588 -6.82 4.39 8.87
N ILE A 589 -5.56 4.15 9.22
CA ILE A 589 -5.16 3.76 10.56
C ILE A 589 -4.25 4.80 11.21
N PRO A 590 -4.45 5.13 12.50
CA PRO A 590 -3.52 5.98 13.22
C PRO A 590 -2.27 5.19 13.65
N PHE A 591 -1.10 5.77 13.50
CA PHE A 591 0.10 5.21 14.10
C PHE A 591 0.07 5.42 15.63
N ARG A 592 0.23 4.35 16.39
CA ARG A 592 0.17 4.37 17.85
C ARG A 592 1.33 3.59 18.47
N TRP A 593 2.15 4.27 19.22
CA TRP A 593 3.26 3.65 19.97
C TRP A 593 2.80 2.60 20.97
N ASN A 594 1.64 2.80 21.59
CA ASN A 594 1.08 1.85 22.57
C ASN A 594 0.79 0.47 21.98
N GLU A 595 0.43 0.39 20.71
CA GLU A 595 0.20 -0.89 20.04
C GLU A 595 1.50 -1.68 19.83
N LEU A 596 2.60 -0.97 19.57
CA LEU A 596 3.91 -1.61 19.49
C LEU A 596 4.33 -2.18 20.85
N GLU A 597 4.12 -1.41 21.92
CA GLU A 597 4.40 -1.88 23.30
C GLU A 597 3.51 -3.06 23.71
N TYR A 598 2.24 -3.07 23.29
CA TYR A 598 1.36 -4.22 23.50
C TYR A 598 1.87 -5.46 22.74
N GLY A 599 2.27 -5.29 21.48
CA GLY A 599 2.91 -6.34 20.69
C GLY A 599 4.15 -6.93 21.36
N LYS A 600 5.04 -6.09 21.91
CA LYS A 600 6.21 -6.53 22.71
C LYS A 600 5.82 -7.36 23.91
N LYS A 601 4.81 -6.93 24.68
CA LYS A 601 4.32 -7.66 25.85
C LYS A 601 3.79 -9.03 25.46
N PHE A 602 3.05 -9.12 24.36
CA PHE A 602 2.56 -10.40 23.83
C PHE A 602 3.71 -11.34 23.47
N LEU A 603 4.72 -10.87 22.73
CA LEU A 603 5.90 -11.68 22.38
C LEU A 603 6.63 -12.17 23.63
N THR A 604 6.80 -11.31 24.64
CA THR A 604 7.41 -11.69 25.92
C THR A 604 6.58 -12.75 26.65
N LYS A 605 5.27 -12.64 26.65
CA LYS A 605 4.36 -13.64 27.26
C LYS A 605 4.49 -14.97 26.52
N LEU A 606 4.41 -14.97 25.19
CA LEU A 606 4.56 -16.18 24.36
C LEU A 606 5.92 -16.86 24.58
N TRP A 607 7.00 -16.07 24.65
CA TRP A 607 8.33 -16.58 24.94
C TRP A 607 8.40 -17.33 26.28
N ASN A 608 7.82 -16.73 27.33
CA ASN A 608 7.79 -17.34 28.65
C ASN A 608 6.89 -18.58 28.69
N VAL A 609 5.75 -18.59 28.01
CA VAL A 609 4.89 -19.75 27.85
C VAL A 609 5.65 -20.89 27.14
N THR A 610 6.34 -20.56 26.07
CA THR A 610 7.18 -21.51 25.31
C THR A 610 8.23 -22.14 26.21
N ARG A 611 8.99 -21.33 26.94
CA ARG A 611 10.02 -21.83 27.87
C ARG A 611 9.43 -22.74 28.97
N PHE A 612 8.27 -22.37 29.51
CA PHE A 612 7.58 -23.20 30.51
C PHE A 612 7.18 -24.55 29.93
N ILE A 613 6.60 -24.58 28.73
CA ILE A 613 6.17 -25.80 28.04
C ILE A 613 7.38 -26.69 27.76
N LEU A 614 8.43 -26.15 27.19
CA LEU A 614 9.65 -26.91 26.88
C LEU A 614 10.33 -27.50 28.11
N ALA A 615 10.36 -26.75 29.22
CA ALA A 615 10.94 -27.23 30.49
C ALA A 615 10.13 -28.38 31.13
N ASN A 616 8.86 -28.55 30.77
CA ASN A 616 7.95 -29.55 31.36
C ASN A 616 7.53 -30.65 30.36
N THR A 617 8.07 -30.64 29.15
CA THR A 617 7.74 -31.65 28.11
C THR A 617 9.01 -32.40 27.70
N ALA A 618 8.89 -33.73 27.43
CA ALA A 618 9.97 -34.54 26.95
C ALA A 618 10.41 -34.13 25.53
N GLU A 619 11.65 -34.48 25.13
CA GLU A 619 12.16 -34.24 23.78
C GLU A 619 11.34 -34.98 22.71
N SER A 620 10.86 -36.19 22.98
CA SER A 620 9.96 -36.91 22.09
C SER A 620 8.52 -36.47 22.25
N ILE A 621 7.86 -36.17 21.14
CA ILE A 621 6.43 -35.80 21.14
C ILE A 621 5.59 -37.06 21.45
N PRO A 622 4.80 -37.07 22.54
CA PRO A 622 3.88 -38.18 22.77
C PRO A 622 2.86 -38.29 21.63
N GLN A 623 2.50 -39.53 21.28
CA GLN A 623 1.45 -39.71 20.28
C GLN A 623 0.06 -39.37 20.84
N LYS A 624 -0.80 -38.81 19.97
CA LYS A 624 -2.19 -38.53 20.32
C LYS A 624 -2.91 -39.82 20.75
N ASN A 625 -3.42 -39.80 21.97
CA ASN A 625 -4.27 -40.89 22.48
C ASN A 625 -5.56 -40.27 23.06
N LEU A 626 -6.64 -40.37 22.30
CA LEU A 626 -7.93 -39.76 22.67
C LEU A 626 -8.52 -40.41 23.97
N SER A 627 -8.20 -41.64 24.30
CA SER A 627 -8.75 -42.32 25.47
C SER A 627 -8.16 -41.81 26.81
N THR A 628 -6.97 -41.18 26.76
CA THR A 628 -6.29 -40.68 27.93
C THR A 628 -6.52 -39.18 28.14
N LEU A 629 -7.19 -38.49 27.21
CA LEU A 629 -7.46 -37.06 27.32
C LEU A 629 -8.54 -36.77 28.37
N SER A 630 -8.22 -35.92 29.34
CA SER A 630 -9.20 -35.37 30.27
C SER A 630 -10.17 -34.40 29.56
N LEU A 631 -11.22 -34.01 30.29
CA LEU A 631 -12.17 -33.00 29.75
C LEU A 631 -11.49 -31.68 29.35
N ILE A 632 -10.57 -31.17 30.18
CA ILE A 632 -9.86 -29.91 29.89
C ILE A 632 -8.86 -30.06 28.73
N ASP A 633 -8.29 -31.25 28.53
CA ASP A 633 -7.44 -31.54 27.38
C ASP A 633 -8.24 -31.48 26.08
N ARG A 634 -9.44 -32.14 26.09
CA ARG A 634 -10.37 -32.09 24.95
C ARG A 634 -10.87 -30.69 24.66
N TRP A 635 -11.14 -29.91 25.73
CA TRP A 635 -11.50 -28.50 25.58
C TRP A 635 -10.39 -27.69 24.90
N LEU A 636 -9.13 -27.82 25.35
CA LEU A 636 -8.03 -27.10 24.71
C LEU A 636 -7.88 -27.43 23.25
N LEU A 637 -7.87 -28.71 22.90
CA LEU A 637 -7.72 -29.15 21.51
C LEU A 637 -8.92 -28.74 20.65
N GLY A 638 -10.15 -28.78 21.20
CA GLY A 638 -11.35 -28.29 20.53
C GLY A 638 -11.34 -26.78 20.32
N SER A 639 -10.89 -26.02 21.33
CA SER A 639 -10.70 -24.58 21.20
C SER A 639 -9.60 -24.22 20.19
N LEU A 640 -8.55 -25.04 20.07
CA LEU A 640 -7.50 -24.90 19.08
C LEU A 640 -8.01 -25.19 17.66
N HIS A 641 -8.93 -26.18 17.51
CA HIS A 641 -9.66 -26.42 16.26
C HIS A 641 -10.43 -25.17 15.82
N ASN A 642 -11.22 -24.58 16.73
CA ASN A 642 -11.99 -23.36 16.44
C ASN A 642 -11.09 -22.20 16.09
N LEU A 643 -9.98 -21.98 16.83
CA LEU A 643 -8.98 -20.98 16.51
C LEU A 643 -8.41 -21.15 15.09
N THR A 644 -8.03 -22.38 14.74
CA THR A 644 -7.46 -22.69 13.42
C THR A 644 -8.45 -22.34 12.30
N LYS A 645 -9.73 -22.67 12.50
CA LYS A 645 -10.79 -22.33 11.54
C LYS A 645 -10.94 -20.83 11.41
N GLU A 646 -11.12 -20.11 12.52
CA GLU A 646 -11.30 -18.65 12.56
C GLU A 646 -10.13 -17.90 11.91
N VAL A 647 -8.91 -18.27 12.26
CA VAL A 647 -7.70 -17.65 11.70
C VAL A 647 -7.55 -17.94 10.22
N SER A 648 -7.87 -19.17 9.77
CA SER A 648 -7.85 -19.51 8.35
C SER A 648 -8.85 -18.69 7.54
N GLU A 649 -10.09 -18.57 8.02
CA GLU A 649 -11.13 -17.75 7.39
C GLU A 649 -10.72 -16.25 7.35
N ALA A 650 -10.10 -15.76 8.43
CA ALA A 650 -9.61 -14.39 8.51
C ALA A 650 -8.49 -14.11 7.48
N PHE A 651 -7.55 -15.03 7.28
CA PHE A 651 -6.52 -14.88 6.25
C PHE A 651 -7.08 -14.97 4.82
N GLU A 652 -8.02 -15.88 4.55
CA GLU A 652 -8.64 -15.97 3.22
C GLU A 652 -9.49 -14.73 2.88
N THR A 653 -9.99 -14.03 3.88
CA THR A 653 -10.76 -12.78 3.73
C THR A 653 -9.94 -11.51 4.01
N PHE A 654 -8.63 -11.64 4.17
CA PHE A 654 -7.68 -10.55 4.43
C PHE A 654 -8.01 -9.73 5.70
N GLN A 655 -8.62 -10.35 6.71
CA GLN A 655 -8.92 -9.74 8.02
C GLN A 655 -7.80 -10.04 9.03
N PHE A 656 -6.64 -9.42 8.82
CA PHE A 656 -5.43 -9.69 9.63
C PHE A 656 -5.59 -9.32 11.10
N ASN A 657 -6.41 -8.31 11.40
CA ASN A 657 -6.75 -7.91 12.76
C ASN A 657 -7.50 -9.01 13.51
N THR A 658 -8.52 -9.62 12.88
CA THR A 658 -9.29 -10.73 13.44
C THR A 658 -8.38 -11.93 13.70
N ALA A 659 -7.52 -12.28 12.74
CA ALA A 659 -6.55 -13.37 12.91
C ALA A 659 -5.62 -13.14 14.11
N LEU A 660 -5.03 -11.95 14.20
CA LEU A 660 -4.11 -11.62 15.29
C LEU A 660 -4.80 -11.59 16.66
N GLU A 661 -5.99 -11.00 16.76
CA GLU A 661 -6.76 -10.96 18.02
C GLU A 661 -7.15 -12.35 18.49
N ALA A 662 -7.63 -13.22 17.60
CA ALA A 662 -7.96 -14.60 17.93
C ALA A 662 -6.74 -15.35 18.49
N ILE A 663 -5.57 -15.23 17.82
CA ILE A 663 -4.33 -15.87 18.28
C ILE A 663 -3.87 -15.30 19.64
N ARG A 664 -3.90 -13.97 19.81
CA ARG A 664 -3.52 -13.32 21.07
C ARG A 664 -4.41 -13.76 22.24
N ASN A 665 -5.73 -13.73 22.04
CA ASN A 665 -6.72 -14.11 23.04
C ASN A 665 -6.57 -15.58 23.44
N PHE A 666 -6.43 -16.48 22.47
CA PHE A 666 -6.21 -17.90 22.76
C PHE A 666 -4.90 -18.13 23.52
N THR A 667 -3.81 -17.52 23.07
CA THR A 667 -2.50 -17.70 23.70
C THR A 667 -2.47 -17.16 25.12
N TRP A 668 -3.02 -15.98 25.33
CA TRP A 668 -2.97 -15.31 26.62
C TRP A 668 -3.94 -15.93 27.62
N HIS A 669 -5.21 -16.12 27.21
CA HIS A 669 -6.26 -16.54 28.14
C HIS A 669 -6.44 -18.06 28.11
N ALA A 670 -6.86 -18.64 26.99
CA ALA A 670 -7.16 -20.06 26.93
C ALA A 670 -5.97 -20.96 27.29
N LEU A 671 -4.80 -20.69 26.68
CA LEU A 671 -3.61 -21.50 26.96
C LEU A 671 -2.94 -21.11 28.26
N ALA A 672 -2.58 -19.81 28.45
CA ALA A 672 -1.70 -19.45 29.56
C ALA A 672 -2.43 -19.25 30.88
N ASP A 673 -3.58 -18.54 30.89
CA ASP A 673 -4.29 -18.23 32.13
C ASP A 673 -5.21 -19.36 32.60
N ASP A 674 -5.82 -20.12 31.67
CA ASP A 674 -6.78 -21.18 31.99
C ASP A 674 -6.10 -22.56 32.00
N TYR A 675 -5.69 -23.06 30.81
CA TYR A 675 -5.22 -24.45 30.69
C TYR A 675 -3.92 -24.73 31.45
N LEU A 676 -2.88 -23.91 31.23
CA LEU A 676 -1.59 -24.12 31.94
C LEU A 676 -1.77 -24.13 33.46
N GLU A 677 -2.57 -23.23 33.99
CA GLU A 677 -2.82 -23.18 35.42
C GLU A 677 -3.57 -24.42 35.94
N ALA A 678 -4.54 -24.92 35.14
CA ALA A 678 -5.33 -26.10 35.51
C ALA A 678 -4.52 -27.39 35.48
N VAL A 679 -3.46 -27.49 34.63
CA VAL A 679 -2.69 -28.73 34.47
C VAL A 679 -1.32 -28.74 35.19
N LYS A 680 -0.90 -27.65 35.80
CA LYS A 680 0.42 -27.57 36.50
C LYS A 680 0.67 -28.74 37.45
N HIS A 681 -0.35 -29.20 38.15
CA HIS A 681 -0.26 -30.33 39.08
C HIS A 681 0.04 -31.65 38.41
N ARG A 682 -0.36 -31.82 37.12
CA ARG A 682 -0.13 -33.05 36.33
C ARG A 682 1.30 -33.11 35.79
N LEU A 683 2.02 -32.01 35.75
CA LEU A 683 3.41 -31.90 35.29
C LEU A 683 4.44 -32.18 36.42
N GLN A 684 4.01 -32.43 37.65
CA GLN A 684 4.91 -32.67 38.79
C GLN A 684 5.43 -34.11 38.81
N PRO A 685 6.64 -34.34 39.36
CA PRO A 685 7.18 -35.70 39.51
C PRO A 685 6.26 -36.63 40.32
N GLY A 686 6.23 -37.92 39.95
CA GLY A 686 5.45 -38.95 40.67
C GLY A 686 3.97 -39.04 40.31
N ARG A 687 3.55 -38.36 39.23
CA ARG A 687 2.18 -38.40 38.72
C ARG A 687 1.93 -39.57 37.77
N ASP A 688 0.65 -39.83 37.51
CA ASP A 688 0.22 -40.82 36.51
C ASP A 688 0.89 -40.56 35.16
N GLN A 689 1.50 -41.59 34.57
CA GLN A 689 2.27 -41.41 33.31
C GLN A 689 1.36 -41.19 32.09
N ALA A 690 0.12 -41.70 32.09
CA ALA A 690 -0.81 -41.44 31.00
C ALA A 690 -1.28 -39.99 31.00
N ASP A 691 -1.58 -39.48 32.19
CA ASP A 691 -1.99 -38.07 32.43
C ASP A 691 -0.88 -37.08 32.07
N LEU A 692 0.35 -37.39 32.48
CA LEU A 692 1.53 -36.58 32.14
C LEU A 692 1.73 -36.52 30.59
N LYS A 693 1.70 -37.68 29.92
CA LYS A 693 1.86 -37.73 28.46
C LYS A 693 0.73 -37.02 27.71
N ALA A 694 -0.49 -37.13 28.16
CA ALA A 694 -1.66 -36.47 27.58
C ALA A 694 -1.48 -34.93 27.69
N THR A 695 -1.10 -34.46 28.87
CA THR A 695 -0.85 -33.03 29.11
C THR A 695 0.32 -32.51 28.24
N GLN A 696 1.44 -33.25 28.18
CA GLN A 696 2.60 -32.88 27.35
C GLN A 696 2.24 -32.81 25.85
N TYR A 697 1.45 -33.77 25.37
CA TYR A 697 0.93 -33.75 24.02
C TYR A 697 0.12 -32.48 23.74
N CYS A 698 -0.88 -32.18 24.58
CA CYS A 698 -1.75 -31.02 24.41
C CYS A 698 -1.00 -29.69 24.41
N LEU A 699 -0.03 -29.53 25.30
CA LEU A 699 0.80 -28.34 25.40
C LEU A 699 1.68 -28.13 24.15
N ARG A 700 2.30 -29.19 23.67
CA ARG A 700 3.16 -29.10 22.47
C ARG A 700 2.35 -28.90 21.21
N GLU A 701 1.20 -29.53 21.07
CA GLU A 701 0.29 -29.37 19.94
C GLU A 701 -0.25 -27.95 19.88
N ALA A 702 -0.70 -27.39 21.02
CA ALA A 702 -1.16 -26.01 21.10
C ALA A 702 -0.05 -25.02 20.74
N LEU A 703 1.15 -25.22 21.26
CA LEU A 703 2.29 -24.33 20.99
C LEU A 703 2.70 -24.37 19.51
N LEU A 704 2.79 -25.54 18.90
CA LEU A 704 3.15 -25.71 17.49
C LEU A 704 2.09 -25.09 16.57
N THR A 705 0.82 -25.31 16.87
CA THR A 705 -0.29 -24.73 16.10
C THR A 705 -0.30 -23.20 16.21
N ILE A 706 -0.17 -22.62 17.41
CA ILE A 706 -0.05 -21.18 17.60
C ILE A 706 1.13 -20.63 16.81
N CYS A 707 2.27 -21.31 16.87
CA CYS A 707 3.47 -20.94 16.13
C CYS A 707 3.20 -20.86 14.62
N LYS A 708 2.57 -21.87 14.05
CA LYS A 708 2.23 -21.92 12.62
C LYS A 708 1.20 -20.84 12.24
N LEU A 709 0.14 -20.65 13.04
CA LEU A 709 -0.89 -19.64 12.79
C LEU A 709 -0.34 -18.21 12.90
N LEU A 710 0.62 -17.98 13.77
CA LEU A 710 1.25 -16.68 13.99
C LEU A 710 2.36 -16.36 12.96
N ALA A 711 2.91 -17.38 12.30
CA ALA A 711 4.08 -17.25 11.42
C ALA A 711 3.96 -16.19 10.31
N PRO A 712 2.80 -15.97 9.67
CA PRO A 712 2.66 -14.88 8.71
C PRO A 712 2.84 -13.49 9.33
N ILE A 713 2.38 -13.29 10.57
CA ILE A 713 2.40 -11.97 11.25
C ILE A 713 3.70 -11.76 12.04
N CYS A 714 4.12 -12.73 12.84
CA CYS A 714 5.33 -12.68 13.69
C CYS A 714 6.34 -13.75 13.25
N PRO A 715 6.97 -13.59 12.08
CA PRO A 715 7.79 -14.64 11.48
C PRO A 715 9.01 -15.01 12.32
N HIS A 716 9.66 -14.03 12.98
CA HIS A 716 10.89 -14.27 13.73
C HIS A 716 10.61 -15.05 15.03
N MET A 717 9.58 -14.64 15.79
CA MET A 717 9.16 -15.37 16.98
C MET A 717 8.73 -16.80 16.64
N SER A 718 7.96 -16.95 15.56
CA SER A 718 7.49 -18.26 15.12
C SER A 718 8.63 -19.18 14.70
N GLU A 719 9.63 -18.66 14.01
CA GLU A 719 10.82 -19.42 13.63
C GLU A 719 11.60 -19.88 14.87
N ALA A 720 11.82 -18.97 15.84
CA ALA A 720 12.50 -19.28 17.08
C ALA A 720 11.80 -20.37 17.89
N VAL A 721 10.47 -20.34 17.97
CA VAL A 721 9.66 -21.36 18.65
C VAL A 721 9.69 -22.67 17.88
N TYR A 722 9.53 -22.64 16.57
CA TYR A 722 9.52 -23.81 15.70
C TYR A 722 10.77 -24.65 15.83
N HIS A 723 11.95 -24.04 15.87
CA HIS A 723 13.23 -24.73 16.01
C HIS A 723 13.48 -25.36 17.40
N GLN A 724 12.52 -25.27 18.34
CA GLN A 724 12.52 -26.01 19.58
C GLN A 724 11.90 -27.40 19.45
N PHE A 725 11.35 -27.76 18.29
CA PHE A 725 10.73 -29.04 18.05
C PHE A 725 11.68 -29.98 17.27
N PRO A 726 12.26 -31.01 17.90
CA PRO A 726 13.34 -31.83 17.29
C PRO A 726 12.91 -32.66 16.08
N SER A 727 11.61 -32.81 15.85
CA SER A 727 11.05 -33.67 14.78
C SER A 727 10.42 -32.86 13.63
N THR A 728 10.85 -31.63 13.44
CA THR A 728 10.36 -30.80 12.33
C THR A 728 10.80 -31.34 10.98
N ALA A 729 9.84 -31.47 10.06
CA ALA A 729 10.07 -32.06 8.73
C ALA A 729 10.74 -31.10 7.76
N THR A 730 10.62 -29.82 8.01
CA THR A 730 11.12 -28.76 7.13
C THR A 730 12.18 -27.86 7.79
N LYS A 731 12.93 -27.16 6.96
CA LYS A 731 13.99 -26.24 7.46
C LYS A 731 13.43 -24.98 8.13
N SER A 732 12.17 -24.63 7.90
CA SER A 732 11.55 -23.40 8.39
C SER A 732 10.07 -23.60 8.64
N VAL A 733 9.51 -22.90 9.62
CA VAL A 733 8.05 -22.83 9.84
C VAL A 733 7.31 -22.34 8.59
N HIS A 734 7.95 -21.50 7.77
CA HIS A 734 7.37 -20.96 6.53
C HIS A 734 7.29 -21.96 5.39
N GLN A 735 7.91 -23.12 5.52
CA GLN A 735 7.82 -24.26 4.61
C GLN A 735 6.90 -25.37 5.14
N GLU A 736 6.41 -25.22 6.38
CA GLU A 736 5.43 -26.14 6.96
C GLU A 736 4.05 -25.95 6.33
N SER A 737 3.26 -27.03 6.38
CA SER A 737 1.85 -26.95 6.01
C SER A 737 1.07 -26.13 7.03
N TRP A 738 0.15 -25.29 6.53
CA TRP A 738 -0.81 -24.58 7.36
C TRP A 738 -1.63 -25.59 8.20
N PRO A 739 -1.89 -25.28 9.48
CA PRO A 739 -2.66 -26.20 10.32
C PRO A 739 -4.07 -26.42 9.77
N GLU A 740 -4.51 -27.68 9.80
CA GLU A 740 -5.87 -28.05 9.44
C GLU A 740 -6.70 -28.27 10.72
N PRO A 741 -7.99 -27.87 10.74
CA PRO A 741 -8.85 -28.07 11.89
C PRO A 741 -9.07 -29.56 12.18
N ASP A 742 -8.87 -29.98 13.44
CA ASP A 742 -9.09 -31.36 13.88
C ASP A 742 -10.57 -31.64 14.14
N LYS A 743 -11.21 -32.45 13.29
CA LYS A 743 -12.65 -32.78 13.34
C LYS A 743 -12.99 -33.92 14.30
N THR A 744 -12.02 -34.46 15.04
CA THR A 744 -12.25 -35.63 15.91
C THR A 744 -12.82 -35.30 17.28
N LEU A 745 -12.97 -34.03 17.63
CA LEU A 745 -13.41 -33.56 18.93
C LEU A 745 -14.87 -33.09 18.89
N ASP A 746 -15.64 -33.49 19.91
CA ASP A 746 -17.06 -33.16 20.00
C ASP A 746 -17.31 -31.81 20.69
N GLU A 747 -18.36 -31.13 20.25
CA GLU A 747 -18.75 -29.85 20.80
C GLU A 747 -19.18 -29.90 22.29
N ALA A 748 -19.67 -31.06 22.77
CA ALA A 748 -20.07 -31.22 24.17
C ALA A 748 -18.83 -31.15 25.08
N SER A 749 -17.73 -31.78 24.71
CA SER A 749 -16.45 -31.66 25.43
C SER A 749 -15.94 -30.24 25.48
N ILE A 750 -16.08 -29.47 24.39
CA ILE A 750 -15.69 -28.05 24.36
C ILE A 750 -16.54 -27.23 25.33
N ARG A 751 -17.87 -27.37 25.29
CA ARG A 751 -18.77 -26.65 26.20
C ARG A 751 -18.54 -27.03 27.67
N ASN A 752 -18.45 -28.30 27.95
CA ASN A 752 -18.30 -28.80 29.33
C ASN A 752 -16.93 -28.44 29.92
N GLY A 753 -15.86 -28.51 29.09
CA GLY A 753 -14.53 -28.07 29.52
C GLY A 753 -14.48 -26.56 29.79
N LYS A 754 -15.13 -25.75 28.96
CA LYS A 754 -15.26 -24.30 29.21
C LYS A 754 -15.98 -24.00 30.52
N LEU A 755 -17.09 -24.69 30.77
CA LEU A 755 -17.85 -24.56 32.03
C LEU A 755 -16.99 -24.88 33.25
N LEU A 756 -16.19 -25.95 33.18
CA LEU A 756 -15.26 -26.30 34.28
C LEU A 756 -14.19 -25.22 34.51
N LEU A 757 -13.61 -24.69 33.44
CA LEU A 757 -12.61 -23.63 33.56
C LEU A 757 -13.19 -22.28 34.02
N ASP A 758 -14.41 -21.95 33.62
CA ASP A 758 -15.11 -20.75 34.10
C ASP A 758 -15.40 -20.86 35.63
N LEU A 759 -15.75 -22.05 36.09
CA LEU A 759 -15.87 -22.29 37.54
C LEU A 759 -14.52 -22.10 38.28
N ILE A 760 -13.45 -22.70 37.73
CA ILE A 760 -12.10 -22.55 38.31
C ILE A 760 -11.68 -21.08 38.33
N ALA A 761 -11.91 -20.34 37.26
CA ALA A 761 -11.62 -18.92 37.15
C ALA A 761 -12.43 -18.11 38.16
N HIS A 762 -13.73 -18.44 38.35
CA HIS A 762 -14.58 -17.81 39.35
C HIS A 762 -14.05 -18.07 40.77
N ALA A 763 -13.75 -19.34 41.10
CA ALA A 763 -13.18 -19.70 42.39
C ALA A 763 -11.84 -19.00 42.69
N ARG A 764 -10.99 -18.79 41.68
CA ARG A 764 -9.74 -18.03 41.82
C ARG A 764 -10.00 -16.54 42.12
N ARG A 765 -11.04 -15.94 41.50
CA ARG A 765 -11.45 -14.56 41.81
C ARG A 765 -11.93 -14.46 43.27
N GLU A 766 -12.80 -15.38 43.71
CA GLU A 766 -13.26 -15.45 45.08
C GLU A 766 -12.13 -15.58 46.12
N LYS A 767 -11.14 -16.42 45.78
CA LYS A 767 -9.92 -16.57 46.58
C LYS A 767 -9.16 -15.24 46.74
N SER A 768 -9.01 -14.52 45.65
CA SER A 768 -8.38 -13.20 45.60
C SER A 768 -9.20 -12.14 46.36
N ALA A 769 -10.52 -12.15 46.21
CA ALA A 769 -11.43 -11.25 46.92
C ALA A 769 -11.36 -11.41 48.45
N LYS A 770 -11.06 -12.63 48.91
CA LYS A 770 -10.77 -12.93 50.32
C LYS A 770 -9.34 -12.62 50.77
N GLY A 771 -8.53 -11.99 49.92
CA GLY A 771 -7.14 -11.64 50.24
C GLY A 771 -6.17 -12.83 50.25
N LEU A 772 -6.60 -13.99 49.77
CA LEU A 772 -5.76 -15.19 49.65
C LEU A 772 -4.93 -15.17 48.39
N SER A 773 -3.67 -15.58 48.47
CA SER A 773 -2.89 -15.79 47.21
C SER A 773 -3.43 -16.98 46.45
N LEU A 774 -3.30 -16.97 45.12
CA LEU A 774 -3.70 -18.10 44.27
C LEU A 774 -2.97 -19.41 44.67
N GLY A 775 -1.79 -19.29 45.25
CA GLY A 775 -0.97 -20.39 45.70
C GLY A 775 -1.29 -20.90 47.10
N SER A 776 -2.15 -20.24 47.89
CA SER A 776 -2.52 -20.64 49.26
C SER A 776 -3.37 -21.91 49.27
N ASN A 777 -3.20 -22.79 50.27
CA ASN A 777 -4.12 -23.91 50.48
C ASN A 777 -5.42 -23.40 51.11
N ILE A 778 -6.54 -24.02 50.79
CA ILE A 778 -7.86 -23.79 51.39
C ILE A 778 -8.43 -25.12 51.90
N LYS A 779 -9.11 -25.10 53.01
CA LYS A 779 -9.64 -26.31 53.61
C LYS A 779 -10.78 -26.91 52.81
N ARG A 780 -11.70 -26.06 52.33
CA ARG A 780 -12.91 -26.52 51.68
C ARG A 780 -13.43 -25.49 50.69
N ILE A 781 -13.94 -25.98 49.54
CA ILE A 781 -14.71 -25.21 48.59
C ILE A 781 -16.12 -25.77 48.52
N VAL A 782 -17.13 -24.90 48.61
CA VAL A 782 -18.55 -25.23 48.44
C VAL A 782 -19.02 -24.63 47.13
N ILE A 783 -19.55 -25.47 46.21
CA ILE A 783 -19.99 -25.05 44.87
C ILE A 783 -21.47 -25.35 44.77
N SER A 784 -22.30 -24.31 44.71
CA SER A 784 -23.72 -24.46 44.40
C SER A 784 -23.94 -24.24 42.90
N THR A 785 -24.68 -25.18 42.23
CA THR A 785 -24.90 -25.13 40.78
C THR A 785 -26.24 -25.80 40.38
N GLU A 786 -26.53 -25.85 39.09
CA GLU A 786 -27.70 -26.52 38.56
C GLU A 786 -27.50 -28.06 38.58
N ALA A 787 -28.61 -28.81 38.66
CA ALA A 787 -28.56 -30.27 38.78
C ALA A 787 -27.81 -30.97 37.64
N GLU A 788 -27.90 -30.40 36.45
CA GLU A 788 -27.24 -30.94 35.22
C GLU A 788 -25.72 -30.89 35.27
N HIS A 789 -25.14 -29.94 36.05
CA HIS A 789 -23.69 -29.76 36.15
C HIS A 789 -23.07 -30.59 37.29
N LEU A 790 -23.83 -31.10 38.24
CA LEU A 790 -23.33 -31.80 39.43
C LEU A 790 -22.46 -33.04 39.05
N HIS A 791 -22.94 -33.86 38.10
CA HIS A 791 -22.23 -35.03 37.67
C HIS A 791 -20.88 -34.66 37.03
N LEU A 792 -20.88 -33.70 36.11
CA LEU A 792 -19.68 -33.16 35.46
C LEU A 792 -18.64 -32.68 36.48
N LEU A 793 -19.07 -31.91 37.48
CA LEU A 793 -18.16 -31.38 38.51
C LEU A 793 -17.60 -32.48 39.40
N LYS A 794 -18.42 -33.52 39.73
CA LYS A 794 -17.98 -34.64 40.49
C LYS A 794 -16.94 -35.48 39.77
N GLU A 795 -17.13 -35.74 38.48
CA GLU A 795 -16.14 -36.46 37.65
C GLU A 795 -14.81 -35.71 37.52
N ASN A 796 -14.84 -34.37 37.67
CA ASN A 796 -13.65 -33.52 37.57
C ASN A 796 -13.18 -32.95 38.92
N GLU A 797 -13.60 -33.54 40.03
CA GLU A 797 -13.31 -33.11 41.41
C GLU A 797 -11.80 -32.98 41.64
N GLU A 798 -10.99 -33.95 41.22
CA GLU A 798 -9.54 -33.90 41.41
C GLU A 798 -8.91 -32.70 40.68
N THR A 799 -9.33 -32.41 39.45
CA THR A 799 -8.87 -31.24 38.69
C THR A 799 -9.20 -29.92 39.43
N ILE A 800 -10.42 -29.79 39.98
CA ILE A 800 -10.86 -28.61 40.72
C ILE A 800 -10.04 -28.46 42.01
N LEU A 801 -9.96 -29.50 42.83
CA LEU A 801 -9.24 -29.48 44.09
C LEU A 801 -7.76 -29.15 43.91
N ARG A 802 -7.10 -29.82 42.98
CA ARG A 802 -5.66 -29.61 42.70
C ARG A 802 -5.36 -28.21 42.16
N THR A 803 -6.19 -27.73 41.25
CA THR A 803 -5.97 -26.38 40.64
C THR A 803 -6.18 -25.28 41.69
N LEU A 804 -7.16 -25.42 42.58
CA LEU A 804 -7.50 -24.44 43.60
C LEU A 804 -6.71 -24.63 44.88
N LYS A 805 -5.98 -25.75 45.02
CA LYS A 805 -5.30 -26.17 46.26
C LYS A 805 -6.29 -26.28 47.44
N ALA A 806 -7.41 -26.95 47.20
CA ALA A 806 -8.42 -27.21 48.20
C ALA A 806 -8.30 -28.66 48.71
N ASP A 807 -8.54 -28.86 50.01
CA ASP A 807 -8.48 -30.21 50.62
C ASP A 807 -9.76 -30.98 50.36
N SER A 808 -10.90 -30.34 50.26
CA SER A 808 -12.21 -30.95 50.00
C SER A 808 -13.15 -30.05 49.20
N MET A 809 -14.15 -30.68 48.56
CA MET A 809 -15.18 -29.99 47.76
C MET A 809 -16.56 -30.52 48.14
N ASP A 810 -17.50 -29.63 48.42
CA ASP A 810 -18.91 -29.93 48.55
C ASP A 810 -19.68 -29.39 47.39
N LEU A 811 -20.57 -30.24 46.79
CA LEU A 811 -21.45 -29.86 45.71
C LEU A 811 -22.89 -29.72 46.21
N GLU A 812 -23.51 -28.60 45.98
CA GLU A 812 -24.88 -28.30 46.38
C GLU A 812 -25.72 -27.96 45.15
N ARG A 813 -26.97 -28.35 45.16
CA ARG A 813 -27.96 -27.93 44.17
C ARG A 813 -28.53 -26.57 44.57
N PHE A 814 -28.68 -25.67 43.60
CA PHE A 814 -29.47 -24.45 43.87
C PHE A 814 -30.86 -24.81 44.35
N PRO A 815 -31.37 -24.12 45.41
CA PRO A 815 -32.77 -24.32 45.87
C PRO A 815 -33.73 -24.02 44.71
N PRO A 816 -34.81 -24.81 44.57
CA PRO A 816 -35.85 -24.51 43.57
C PRO A 816 -36.44 -23.15 43.90
N ASN A 817 -36.45 -22.21 42.98
CA ASN A 817 -36.90 -20.82 43.08
C ASN A 817 -35.92 -19.76 43.63
N SER A 818 -34.64 -20.01 43.69
CA SER A 818 -33.66 -18.99 44.07
C SER A 818 -33.27 -18.10 42.88
N ASN A 819 -34.08 -17.10 42.55
CA ASN A 819 -33.71 -16.04 41.61
C ASN A 819 -32.63 -15.07 42.13
N GLN A 820 -32.20 -15.23 43.41
CA GLN A 820 -31.27 -14.32 44.08
C GLN A 820 -29.84 -14.83 44.22
N ALA A 821 -29.50 -16.03 43.77
CA ALA A 821 -28.19 -16.65 43.99
C ALA A 821 -27.27 -16.76 42.74
N LYS A 822 -27.75 -16.34 41.59
CA LYS A 822 -26.91 -16.37 40.36
C LYS A 822 -26.19 -15.05 40.22
N GLU A 823 -24.84 -15.07 40.32
CA GLU A 823 -24.09 -13.97 39.75
C GLU A 823 -24.39 -13.92 38.23
N PRO A 824 -24.66 -12.73 37.69
CA PRO A 824 -25.00 -12.62 36.25
C PRO A 824 -23.92 -13.25 35.41
N GLY A 825 -24.26 -14.34 34.68
CA GLY A 825 -23.42 -14.93 33.64
C GLY A 825 -22.58 -16.16 34.05
N THR A 826 -22.53 -16.65 35.28
CA THR A 826 -21.64 -17.76 35.69
C THR A 826 -22.33 -19.11 35.94
N GLY A 827 -23.60 -19.17 36.29
CA GLY A 827 -24.30 -20.43 36.64
C GLY A 827 -23.78 -21.13 37.89
N PHE A 828 -22.85 -20.51 38.64
CA PHE A 828 -22.25 -21.05 39.87
C PHE A 828 -22.29 -20.02 40.99
N LYS A 829 -22.34 -20.53 42.23
CA LYS A 829 -21.98 -19.79 43.46
C LYS A 829 -20.82 -20.55 44.08
N VAL A 830 -19.75 -19.86 44.44
CA VAL A 830 -18.58 -20.47 45.05
C VAL A 830 -18.35 -19.85 46.41
N GLU A 831 -18.21 -20.67 47.43
CA GLU A 831 -17.83 -20.25 48.77
C GLU A 831 -16.49 -20.94 49.19
N ILE A 832 -15.52 -20.14 49.60
CA ILE A 832 -14.21 -20.63 50.01
C ILE A 832 -14.11 -20.58 51.53
N VAL A 833 -13.82 -21.73 52.15
CA VAL A 833 -13.49 -21.87 53.58
C VAL A 833 -11.96 -22.03 53.70
N ALA A 834 -11.34 -21.04 54.28
CA ALA A 834 -9.87 -20.95 54.40
C ALA A 834 -9.29 -21.89 55.47
#